data_421e1b23370a437ae0ec4484976cc0ad
#
_entry.id   421e1b23370a437ae0ec4484976cc0ad
#
_cell.length_a   1.000
_cell.length_b   1.000
_cell.length_c   1.000
_cell.angle_alpha   90.00
_cell.angle_beta   90.00
_cell.angle_gamma   90.00
#
_symmetry.space_group_name_H-M   'P 1'
#
loop_
_entity.id
_entity.type
_entity.pdbx_description
1 polymer ?
#
loop_
_entity_poly.entity_id
_entity_poly.type
_entity_poly.pdbx_seq_one_letter_code
_entity_poly.pdbx_strand_id
1 'polypeptide(L)'
;MSDKKTSKDAERDLLAPVSFDEFEKPTYEQWQAEVEKALKGGDFHKKMFTKTYEGITLQPIYTPALHAEAIPKGVYPGAGEFLRGTKASGYIKESWGVSQYVDDSLPKDANHASLYEIVKGGTIHNIRLDEATRHDQDVQVGASVGVGGTSLSTMDDCKQLIERFNLKENPLYIETGASAAILLGMLAATVKGSKKQTADLKGLVGADPVGVWAKDGALHISLDTAFDEMAHTVVWAKEQAPELKTVLVSGDVYANGGANDVQEVAYALATAVCYVRQLAQRNIDIHTIAKSMMFTFSMGANFFMEIAKLRALRVLWARIMEAFGAEEEDRAVHVHGRTSAFTKTVYDPYVNLLRNTTQAFSGVVGGLNSLEVSPFDQPIRKADDFSRRIARNIQVMLQTEFELRQPVDPVGGSWYVETLAAELCEKIWAEFQTIESKGGIVAALKEGYPQAQVKAVLEERFKNLAYRRDVAVGNNMYANMTEELLDPKPENQETLRQKRVAHIEEYLAGAEPDAVVKAQATLEASTTEPGALIGLIELGALQKLTIRQIRKSLDAGDISSETIEPITAHRWTEQFEALRMRTENYKQRTKDNVKVFLANMGPIPQHKPRADFSTGFFEVGAFEVIKNDGHETTADAAKAARESGADVVVICSTDDTYPELVPPLAKELKETMPNVTVILAGAPPKDLEPVYREAGVDDFISVRANCYEILNTLQDKKGM
;
A
#
# COMPACT_ATOMS: atom_id res chain seq x y z
N MET A 1 30.44 53.31 -44.14
CA MET A 1 30.86 52.44 -43.05
C MET A 1 30.13 51.12 -43.26
N SER A 2 30.82 50.10 -43.77
CA SER A 2 30.25 48.80 -44.05
C SER A 2 30.36 47.93 -42.77
N ASP A 3 29.22 47.57 -42.22
CA ASP A 3 29.13 46.61 -41.13
C ASP A 3 29.69 45.26 -41.59
N LYS A 4 30.85 44.87 -41.07
CA LYS A 4 31.37 43.51 -41.16
C LYS A 4 30.58 42.67 -40.16
N LYS A 5 29.56 41.93 -40.64
CA LYS A 5 29.02 40.79 -39.89
C LYS A 5 30.17 39.88 -39.47
N THR A 6 30.26 39.58 -38.22
CA THR A 6 31.31 38.69 -37.70
C THR A 6 31.07 37.25 -38.22
N SER A 7 32.14 36.48 -38.43
CA SER A 7 32.08 35.13 -39.00
C SER A 7 31.16 34.16 -38.20
N LYS A 8 30.93 34.42 -36.90
CA LYS A 8 30.01 33.65 -36.06
C LYS A 8 28.53 33.89 -36.37
N ASP A 9 28.18 35.09 -36.85
CA ASP A 9 26.81 35.37 -37.24
C ASP A 9 26.49 34.77 -38.61
N ALA A 10 27.47 34.68 -39.51
CA ALA A 10 27.36 34.04 -40.81
C ALA A 10 27.24 32.49 -40.72
N GLU A 11 27.89 31.85 -39.72
CA GLU A 11 27.74 30.40 -39.47
C GLU A 11 26.38 30.06 -38.85
N ARG A 12 25.79 30.95 -38.04
CA ARG A 12 24.46 30.73 -37.46
C ARG A 12 23.35 30.79 -38.51
N ASP A 13 23.51 31.58 -39.58
CA ASP A 13 22.56 31.67 -40.68
C ASP A 13 22.62 30.46 -41.64
N LEU A 14 23.62 29.57 -41.53
CA LEU A 14 23.81 28.41 -42.40
C LEU A 14 23.11 27.14 -41.91
N LEU A 15 22.67 27.08 -40.66
CA LEU A 15 21.94 25.96 -40.13
C LEU A 15 20.45 26.30 -40.09
N ALA A 16 19.67 25.68 -40.97
CA ALA A 16 18.22 25.73 -40.84
C ALA A 16 17.80 25.21 -39.45
N PRO A 17 16.80 25.84 -38.80
CA PRO A 17 16.31 25.30 -37.53
C PRO A 17 15.85 23.86 -37.72
N VAL A 18 16.25 22.98 -36.80
CA VAL A 18 15.79 21.57 -36.82
C VAL A 18 14.27 21.57 -36.73
N SER A 19 13.62 20.96 -37.72
CA SER A 19 12.17 20.77 -37.76
C SER A 19 11.87 19.29 -38.06
N PHE A 20 10.75 18.81 -37.57
CA PHE A 20 10.21 17.50 -37.92
C PHE A 20 9.11 17.57 -39.00
N ASP A 21 8.84 18.77 -39.54
CA ASP A 21 7.77 19.00 -40.55
C ASP A 21 8.09 18.37 -41.88
N GLU A 22 9.35 18.03 -42.15
CA GLU A 22 9.81 17.32 -43.36
C GLU A 22 9.43 15.83 -43.38
N PHE A 23 9.05 15.27 -42.23
CA PHE A 23 8.60 13.90 -42.10
C PHE A 23 7.08 13.84 -42.29
N GLU A 24 6.64 12.86 -43.11
CA GLU A 24 5.21 12.59 -43.23
C GLU A 24 4.67 12.15 -41.86
N LYS A 25 3.56 12.78 -41.47
CA LYS A 25 2.85 12.45 -40.22
C LYS A 25 1.90 11.29 -40.51
N PRO A 26 2.21 10.06 -40.02
CA PRO A 26 1.33 8.93 -40.25
C PRO A 26 -0.01 9.15 -39.54
N THR A 27 -1.09 8.62 -40.13
CA THR A 27 -2.41 8.62 -39.49
C THR A 27 -2.49 7.46 -38.48
N TYR A 28 -3.51 7.52 -37.61
CA TYR A 28 -3.77 6.41 -36.66
C TYR A 28 -4.01 5.09 -37.40
N GLU A 29 -4.72 5.11 -38.52
CA GLU A 29 -5.02 3.93 -39.34
C GLU A 29 -3.76 3.33 -39.95
N GLN A 30 -2.84 4.15 -40.40
CA GLN A 30 -1.54 3.69 -40.93
C GLN A 30 -0.72 3.03 -39.83
N TRP A 31 -0.67 3.63 -38.63
CA TRP A 31 0.00 3.05 -37.48
C TRP A 31 -0.68 1.72 -37.06
N GLN A 32 -2.01 1.68 -36.99
CA GLN A 32 -2.76 0.46 -36.66
C GLN A 32 -2.46 -0.67 -37.66
N ALA A 33 -2.42 -0.38 -38.96
CA ALA A 33 -2.11 -1.36 -39.98
C ALA A 33 -0.71 -1.98 -39.81
N GLU A 34 0.29 -1.18 -39.41
CA GLU A 34 1.62 -1.72 -39.11
C GLU A 34 1.62 -2.60 -37.82
N VAL A 35 0.86 -2.23 -36.79
CA VAL A 35 0.69 -3.08 -35.60
C VAL A 35 0.00 -4.41 -35.94
N GLU A 36 -1.05 -4.39 -36.76
CA GLU A 36 -1.76 -5.59 -37.20
C GLU A 36 -0.85 -6.56 -37.98
N LYS A 37 0.04 -6.03 -38.83
CA LYS A 37 1.09 -6.85 -39.47
C LYS A 37 2.01 -7.50 -38.44
N ALA A 38 2.44 -6.75 -37.42
CA ALA A 38 3.30 -7.28 -36.35
C ALA A 38 2.59 -8.34 -35.50
N LEU A 39 1.28 -8.24 -35.32
CA LEU A 39 0.45 -9.20 -34.59
C LEU A 39 0.20 -10.53 -35.35
N LYS A 40 0.58 -10.63 -36.62
CA LYS A 40 0.50 -11.85 -37.45
C LYS A 40 -0.88 -12.54 -37.35
N GLY A 41 -1.95 -11.78 -37.48
CA GLY A 41 -3.34 -12.25 -37.40
C GLY A 41 -3.93 -12.30 -36.00
N GLY A 42 -3.23 -11.83 -34.98
CA GLY A 42 -3.77 -11.59 -33.67
C GLY A 42 -4.80 -10.44 -33.69
N ASP A 43 -5.86 -10.55 -32.91
CA ASP A 43 -6.90 -9.53 -32.78
C ASP A 43 -6.30 -8.26 -32.12
N PHE A 44 -6.38 -7.13 -32.84
CA PHE A 44 -5.82 -5.86 -32.40
C PHE A 44 -6.38 -5.40 -31.05
N HIS A 45 -7.71 -5.40 -30.87
CA HIS A 45 -8.33 -4.96 -29.63
C HIS A 45 -7.96 -5.84 -28.43
N LYS A 46 -7.93 -7.16 -28.61
CA LYS A 46 -7.57 -8.09 -27.52
C LYS A 46 -6.10 -8.02 -27.12
N LYS A 47 -5.22 -7.58 -28.03
CA LYS A 47 -3.76 -7.59 -27.78
C LYS A 47 -3.23 -6.23 -27.35
N MET A 48 -3.86 -5.14 -27.83
CA MET A 48 -3.32 -3.79 -27.64
C MET A 48 -4.08 -2.98 -26.57
N PHE A 49 -5.33 -3.34 -26.22
CA PHE A 49 -6.07 -2.67 -25.17
C PHE A 49 -5.93 -3.43 -23.85
N THR A 50 -5.75 -2.70 -22.76
CA THR A 50 -5.56 -3.28 -21.42
C THR A 50 -6.70 -2.85 -20.51
N LYS A 51 -7.44 -3.83 -19.96
CA LYS A 51 -8.45 -3.56 -18.93
C LYS A 51 -7.78 -3.47 -17.56
N THR A 52 -8.13 -2.45 -16.79
CA THR A 52 -7.65 -2.25 -15.43
C THR A 52 -8.68 -2.67 -14.39
N TYR A 53 -8.27 -2.81 -13.14
CA TYR A 53 -9.17 -3.10 -12.02
C TYR A 53 -10.16 -1.96 -11.72
N GLU A 54 -9.83 -0.74 -12.15
CA GLU A 54 -10.68 0.46 -12.08
C GLU A 54 -11.81 0.46 -13.11
N GLY A 55 -11.86 -0.58 -13.97
CA GLY A 55 -12.80 -0.67 -15.09
C GLY A 55 -12.52 0.35 -16.18
N ILE A 56 -11.29 0.85 -16.28
CA ILE A 56 -10.78 1.68 -17.36
C ILE A 56 -10.14 0.76 -18.40
N THR A 57 -10.34 1.08 -19.68
CA THR A 57 -9.67 0.36 -20.78
C THR A 57 -8.58 1.25 -21.36
N LEU A 58 -7.33 0.96 -21.02
CA LEU A 58 -6.18 1.68 -21.54
C LEU A 58 -6.04 1.44 -23.03
N GLN A 59 -5.84 2.53 -23.79
CA GLN A 59 -5.56 2.48 -25.21
C GLN A 59 -4.06 2.28 -25.47
N PRO A 60 -3.70 1.69 -26.61
CA PRO A 60 -2.29 1.43 -26.95
C PRO A 60 -1.47 2.71 -27.20
N ILE A 61 -2.13 3.82 -27.56
CA ILE A 61 -1.50 5.12 -27.82
C ILE A 61 -2.50 6.24 -27.52
N TYR A 62 -1.99 7.36 -27.03
CA TYR A 62 -2.74 8.58 -26.80
C TYR A 62 -2.16 9.71 -27.63
N THR A 63 -2.99 10.36 -28.43
CA THR A 63 -2.56 11.38 -29.41
C THR A 63 -3.39 12.65 -29.28
N PRO A 64 -2.87 13.81 -29.73
CA PRO A 64 -3.65 15.06 -29.71
C PRO A 64 -4.92 14.97 -30.56
N ALA A 65 -4.91 14.21 -31.65
CA ALA A 65 -6.07 14.06 -32.53
C ALA A 65 -7.26 13.40 -31.83
N LEU A 66 -7.00 12.48 -30.88
CA LEU A 66 -8.02 11.74 -30.15
C LEU A 66 -8.30 12.30 -28.74
N HIS A 67 -7.34 13.00 -28.13
CA HIS A 67 -7.35 13.32 -26.70
C HIS A 67 -7.02 14.79 -26.40
N ALA A 68 -7.09 15.69 -27.38
CA ALA A 68 -6.75 17.11 -27.19
C ALA A 68 -7.62 17.81 -26.14
N GLU A 69 -8.88 17.38 -26.00
CA GLU A 69 -9.83 17.95 -25.05
C GLU A 69 -9.54 17.55 -23.60
N ALA A 70 -8.80 16.45 -23.38
CA ALA A 70 -8.42 16.00 -22.04
C ALA A 70 -7.39 16.92 -21.37
N ILE A 71 -6.67 17.76 -22.14
CA ILE A 71 -5.68 18.69 -21.59
C ILE A 71 -6.35 19.98 -21.17
N PRO A 72 -6.42 20.27 -19.86
CA PRO A 72 -7.01 21.51 -19.36
C PRO A 72 -6.21 22.73 -19.80
N LYS A 73 -6.91 23.74 -20.31
CA LYS A 73 -6.29 25.00 -20.78
C LYS A 73 -6.31 26.02 -19.64
N GLY A 74 -5.18 26.73 -19.47
CA GLY A 74 -5.08 27.83 -18.51
C GLY A 74 -5.06 27.44 -17.04
N VAL A 75 -4.83 26.16 -16.71
CA VAL A 75 -4.71 25.66 -15.35
C VAL A 75 -3.26 25.73 -14.88
N TYR A 76 -3.02 26.39 -13.75
CA TYR A 76 -1.70 26.52 -13.13
C TYR A 76 -1.64 25.85 -11.76
N PRO A 77 -0.45 25.41 -11.29
CA PRO A 77 -0.29 24.87 -9.95
C PRO A 77 -0.68 25.88 -8.86
N GLY A 78 -1.31 25.41 -7.79
CA GLY A 78 -1.66 26.23 -6.62
C GLY A 78 -2.93 27.04 -6.77
N ALA A 79 -3.75 26.82 -7.79
CA ALA A 79 -4.96 27.58 -8.04
C ALA A 79 -6.10 26.72 -8.61
N GLY A 80 -7.32 27.18 -8.48
CA GLY A 80 -8.53 26.58 -9.04
C GLY A 80 -8.85 25.21 -8.44
N GLU A 81 -8.91 24.20 -9.29
CA GLU A 81 -9.19 22.81 -8.89
C GLU A 81 -7.93 22.05 -8.44
N PHE A 82 -6.79 22.70 -8.36
CA PHE A 82 -5.50 22.14 -7.94
C PHE A 82 -5.02 20.90 -8.74
N LEU A 83 -5.54 20.69 -9.94
CA LEU A 83 -5.18 19.56 -10.80
C LEU A 83 -3.66 19.38 -10.92
N ARG A 84 -2.93 20.50 -11.08
CA ARG A 84 -1.49 20.55 -11.30
C ARG A 84 -0.66 20.67 -10.01
N GLY A 85 -1.28 20.53 -8.85
CA GLY A 85 -0.65 20.60 -7.53
C GLY A 85 -1.21 21.71 -6.65
N THR A 86 -1.07 21.53 -5.33
CA THR A 86 -1.59 22.45 -4.31
C THR A 86 -0.66 23.63 -4.01
N LYS A 87 0.60 23.57 -4.45
CA LYS A 87 1.61 24.64 -4.27
C LYS A 87 2.02 25.23 -5.62
N ALA A 88 1.95 26.53 -5.80
CA ALA A 88 2.35 27.20 -7.04
C ALA A 88 3.82 26.93 -7.42
N SER A 89 4.71 26.87 -6.44
CA SER A 89 6.13 26.56 -6.64
C SER A 89 6.45 25.07 -6.73
N GLY A 90 5.45 24.17 -6.60
CA GLY A 90 5.68 22.74 -6.47
C GLY A 90 6.68 22.42 -5.38
N TYR A 91 7.69 21.61 -5.70
CA TYR A 91 8.78 21.23 -4.80
C TYR A 91 10.04 22.11 -4.91
N ILE A 92 10.04 23.12 -5.80
CA ILE A 92 11.24 23.94 -6.06
C ILE A 92 11.63 24.73 -4.80
N LYS A 93 10.66 25.36 -4.14
CA LYS A 93 10.90 26.15 -2.93
C LYS A 93 11.00 25.26 -1.70
N GLU A 94 10.12 24.29 -1.56
CA GLU A 94 10.01 23.39 -0.43
C GLU A 94 9.67 22.00 -0.95
N SER A 95 10.57 21.04 -0.74
CA SER A 95 10.40 19.66 -1.17
C SER A 95 9.25 18.98 -0.40
N TRP A 96 8.87 17.78 -0.84
CA TRP A 96 7.99 16.93 -0.02
C TRP A 96 8.66 16.53 1.28
N GLY A 97 7.86 16.33 2.32
CA GLY A 97 8.35 15.86 3.61
C GLY A 97 8.83 14.41 3.55
N VAL A 98 10.07 14.17 3.96
CA VAL A 98 10.64 12.81 4.11
C VAL A 98 10.20 12.25 5.44
N SER A 99 9.26 11.31 5.42
CA SER A 99 8.59 10.76 6.60
C SER A 99 8.97 9.30 6.78
N GLN A 100 10.10 9.04 7.47
CA GLN A 100 10.49 7.66 7.79
C GLN A 100 9.86 7.26 9.11
N TYR A 101 9.01 6.22 9.11
CA TYR A 101 8.37 5.78 10.34
C TYR A 101 9.33 5.08 11.29
N VAL A 102 9.01 5.22 12.57
CA VAL A 102 9.64 4.55 13.70
C VAL A 102 8.58 3.74 14.44
N ASP A 103 8.85 2.47 14.69
CA ASP A 103 7.96 1.50 15.33
C ASP A 103 8.62 0.78 16.51
N ASP A 104 9.66 1.37 17.09
CA ASP A 104 10.33 0.86 18.28
C ASP A 104 9.35 0.85 19.46
N SER A 105 9.31 -0.26 20.22
CA SER A 105 8.29 -0.53 21.23
C SER A 105 8.32 0.41 22.43
N LEU A 106 9.50 0.95 22.78
CA LEU A 106 9.68 1.80 23.95
C LEU A 106 9.86 3.28 23.53
N PRO A 107 9.28 4.24 24.25
CA PRO A 107 9.31 5.67 23.91
C PRO A 107 10.72 6.23 23.72
N LYS A 108 11.65 5.81 24.58
CA LYS A 108 13.04 6.26 24.53
C LYS A 108 13.78 5.75 23.29
N ASP A 109 13.51 4.49 22.90
CA ASP A 109 14.12 3.88 21.71
C ASP A 109 13.55 4.53 20.44
N ALA A 110 12.23 4.75 20.41
CA ALA A 110 11.56 5.49 19.35
C ALA A 110 12.07 6.93 19.20
N ASN A 111 12.33 7.62 20.34
CA ASN A 111 12.96 8.96 20.34
C ASN A 111 14.33 8.91 19.65
N HIS A 112 15.21 7.98 20.07
CA HIS A 112 16.56 7.87 19.53
C HIS A 112 16.54 7.55 18.03
N ALA A 113 15.70 6.59 17.61
CA ALA A 113 15.54 6.25 16.19
C ALA A 113 15.03 7.44 15.39
N SER A 114 14.00 8.14 15.87
CA SER A 114 13.43 9.30 15.17
C SER A 114 14.42 10.46 15.04
N LEU A 115 15.16 10.78 16.11
CA LEU A 115 16.23 11.79 16.05
C LEU A 115 17.33 11.40 15.05
N TYR A 116 17.69 10.12 15.00
CA TYR A 116 18.66 9.62 14.02
C TYR A 116 18.15 9.80 12.57
N GLU A 117 16.89 9.47 12.32
CA GLU A 117 16.27 9.65 10.99
C GLU A 117 16.29 11.13 10.55
N ILE A 118 15.96 12.07 11.46
CA ILE A 118 16.01 13.52 11.17
C ILE A 118 17.44 13.95 10.82
N VAL A 119 18.44 13.56 11.62
CA VAL A 119 19.86 13.91 11.36
C VAL A 119 20.35 13.37 10.03
N LYS A 120 19.75 12.28 9.54
CA LYS A 120 20.14 11.60 8.29
C LYS A 120 19.30 11.99 7.07
N GLY A 121 18.48 13.02 7.15
CA GLY A 121 17.72 13.57 6.02
C GLY A 121 16.21 13.37 6.08
N GLY A 122 15.70 12.74 7.13
CA GLY A 122 14.27 12.79 7.46
C GLY A 122 13.86 14.22 7.82
N THR A 123 12.62 14.57 7.57
CA THR A 123 12.10 15.91 7.90
C THR A 123 10.89 15.88 8.83
N ILE A 124 10.29 14.70 9.04
CA ILE A 124 9.08 14.49 9.82
C ILE A 124 9.37 13.41 10.88
N HIS A 125 9.01 13.68 12.12
CA HIS A 125 8.97 12.69 13.19
C HIS A 125 7.72 11.80 13.01
N ASN A 126 7.87 10.67 12.31
CA ASN A 126 6.78 9.73 12.07
C ASN A 126 6.85 8.60 13.10
N ILE A 127 5.92 8.60 14.06
CA ILE A 127 5.87 7.65 15.16
C ILE A 127 4.63 6.77 15.00
N ARG A 128 4.83 5.49 14.80
CA ARG A 128 3.72 4.52 14.86
C ARG A 128 3.45 4.15 16.32
N LEU A 129 2.18 4.12 16.69
CA LEU A 129 1.75 3.70 18.03
C LEU A 129 1.36 2.22 18.04
N ASP A 130 1.57 1.58 19.18
CA ASP A 130 1.10 0.21 19.36
C ASP A 130 -0.43 0.15 19.49
N GLU A 131 -0.97 -1.06 19.38
CA GLU A 131 -2.41 -1.29 19.40
C GLU A 131 -3.04 -0.83 20.71
N ALA A 132 -2.41 -1.09 21.87
CA ALA A 132 -2.93 -0.69 23.17
C ALA A 132 -3.07 0.83 23.27
N THR A 133 -2.06 1.60 22.87
CA THR A 133 -2.09 3.07 22.86
C THR A 133 -3.20 3.61 21.96
N ARG A 134 -3.39 3.03 20.77
CA ARG A 134 -4.44 3.45 19.83
C ARG A 134 -5.87 3.16 20.32
N HIS A 135 -6.02 2.27 21.30
CA HIS A 135 -7.28 1.96 21.96
C HIS A 135 -7.39 2.60 23.35
N ASP A 136 -6.55 3.60 23.65
CA ASP A 136 -6.51 4.30 24.93
C ASP A 136 -6.34 3.34 26.14
N GLN A 137 -5.54 2.27 25.95
CA GLN A 137 -5.30 1.26 26.97
C GLN A 137 -3.86 1.29 27.47
N ASP A 138 -3.71 0.98 28.77
CA ASP A 138 -2.41 0.69 29.36
C ASP A 138 -2.00 -0.74 29.08
N VAL A 139 -0.71 -1.02 29.27
CA VAL A 139 -0.19 -2.39 29.23
C VAL A 139 -0.80 -3.22 30.34
N GLN A 140 -1.48 -4.31 29.95
CA GLN A 140 -2.13 -5.22 30.87
C GLN A 140 -1.41 -6.57 30.97
N VAL A 141 -1.68 -7.32 32.04
CA VAL A 141 -1.19 -8.68 32.17
C VAL A 141 -1.74 -9.55 31.02
N GLY A 142 -0.83 -10.14 30.24
CA GLY A 142 -1.18 -10.98 29.08
C GLY A 142 -1.34 -10.24 27.75
N ALA A 143 -1.35 -8.91 27.74
CA ALA A 143 -1.37 -8.12 26.49
C ALA A 143 0.01 -8.05 25.82
N SER A 144 0.03 -8.00 24.50
CA SER A 144 1.24 -7.72 23.73
C SER A 144 1.60 -6.24 23.82
N VAL A 145 2.89 -5.93 23.93
CA VAL A 145 3.43 -4.58 24.03
C VAL A 145 4.20 -4.25 22.79
N GLY A 146 4.00 -3.02 22.27
CA GLY A 146 4.76 -2.55 21.14
C GLY A 146 4.43 -3.26 19.82
N VAL A 147 3.30 -3.96 19.75
CA VAL A 147 2.83 -4.57 18.51
C VAL A 147 2.33 -3.46 17.58
N GLY A 148 3.02 -3.31 16.47
CA GLY A 148 2.75 -2.27 15.47
C GLY A 148 3.32 -0.91 15.78
N GLY A 149 4.01 -0.69 16.92
CA GLY A 149 4.62 0.59 17.23
C GLY A 149 4.98 0.85 18.70
N THR A 150 5.10 2.11 19.04
CA THR A 150 5.53 2.60 20.37
C THR A 150 4.40 2.57 21.37
N SER A 151 4.66 2.03 22.55
CA SER A 151 3.72 1.99 23.68
C SER A 151 3.80 3.27 24.49
N LEU A 152 2.70 4.03 24.55
CA LEU A 152 2.55 5.25 25.34
C LEU A 152 1.40 5.09 26.31
N SER A 153 1.66 5.22 27.61
CA SER A 153 0.64 5.10 28.64
C SER A 153 0.60 6.29 29.59
N THR A 154 1.67 7.09 29.64
CA THR A 154 1.88 8.15 30.64
C THR A 154 2.43 9.42 30.02
N MET A 155 2.27 10.54 30.73
CA MET A 155 2.91 11.81 30.34
C MET A 155 4.45 11.68 30.31
N ASP A 156 5.04 10.84 31.15
CA ASP A 156 6.48 10.57 31.15
C ASP A 156 6.93 9.84 29.88
N ASP A 157 6.08 8.98 29.30
CA ASP A 157 6.33 8.38 27.99
C ASP A 157 6.35 9.43 26.89
N CYS A 158 5.36 10.34 26.90
CA CYS A 158 5.33 11.46 25.95
C CYS A 158 6.57 12.35 26.08
N LYS A 159 7.03 12.61 27.32
CA LYS A 159 8.24 13.37 27.59
C LYS A 159 9.50 12.67 27.05
N GLN A 160 9.63 11.37 27.29
CA GLN A 160 10.74 10.58 26.74
C GLN A 160 10.71 10.56 25.20
N LEU A 161 9.52 10.42 24.60
CA LEU A 161 9.36 10.37 23.16
C LEU A 161 9.78 11.67 22.47
N ILE A 162 9.34 12.84 22.99
CA ILE A 162 9.61 14.14 22.34
C ILE A 162 10.84 14.85 22.91
N GLU A 163 11.63 14.19 23.75
CA GLU A 163 12.86 14.77 24.28
C GLU A 163 13.79 15.17 23.13
N ARG A 164 14.27 16.41 23.14
CA ARG A 164 15.15 16.98 22.11
C ARG A 164 14.55 17.13 20.72
N PHE A 165 13.29 16.79 20.46
CA PHE A 165 12.65 17.10 19.18
C PHE A 165 12.61 18.60 18.94
N ASN A 166 12.97 19.04 17.76
CA ASN A 166 12.77 20.43 17.33
C ASN A 166 11.40 20.56 16.64
N LEU A 167 10.34 20.63 17.45
CA LEU A 167 8.95 20.67 16.98
C LEU A 167 8.66 21.88 16.07
N LYS A 168 9.46 22.95 16.21
CA LYS A 168 9.34 24.15 15.38
C LYS A 168 9.77 23.91 13.93
N GLU A 169 10.76 23.05 13.69
CA GLU A 169 11.26 22.75 12.36
C GLU A 169 10.72 21.45 11.81
N ASN A 170 10.60 20.41 12.65
CA ASN A 170 10.23 19.07 12.24
C ASN A 170 8.80 18.74 12.69
N PRO A 171 7.85 18.60 11.74
CA PRO A 171 6.49 18.18 12.03
C PRO A 171 6.41 16.80 12.67
N LEU A 172 5.34 16.54 13.42
CA LEU A 172 4.95 15.22 13.87
C LEU A 172 4.07 14.54 12.81
N TYR A 173 4.11 13.23 12.76
CA TYR A 173 3.11 12.40 12.09
C TYR A 173 2.78 11.23 13.02
N ILE A 174 1.62 11.31 13.69
CA ILE A 174 1.16 10.30 14.67
C ILE A 174 -0.31 9.99 14.40
N GLU A 175 -0.60 8.75 14.05
CA GLU A 175 -1.96 8.22 13.91
C GLU A 175 -2.40 7.67 15.26
N THR A 176 -3.46 8.25 15.82
CA THR A 176 -3.86 7.99 17.21
C THR A 176 -4.96 6.92 17.34
N GLY A 177 -5.52 6.45 16.24
CA GLY A 177 -6.63 5.51 16.28
C GLY A 177 -7.99 6.20 16.14
N ALA A 178 -8.97 5.81 16.96
CA ALA A 178 -10.33 6.35 16.90
C ALA A 178 -10.46 7.74 17.50
N SER A 179 -9.58 8.11 18.45
CA SER A 179 -9.53 9.43 19.08
C SER A 179 -8.10 9.95 19.18
N ALA A 180 -7.96 11.28 19.06
CA ALA A 180 -6.69 11.96 19.31
C ALA A 180 -6.70 12.72 20.65
N ALA A 181 -7.83 12.82 21.33
CA ALA A 181 -8.02 13.74 22.45
C ALA A 181 -7.05 13.46 23.60
N ILE A 182 -6.94 12.20 24.04
CA ILE A 182 -6.12 11.86 25.20
C ILE A 182 -4.64 12.04 24.92
N LEU A 183 -4.17 11.49 23.82
CA LEU A 183 -2.75 11.62 23.46
C LEU A 183 -2.35 13.08 23.20
N LEU A 184 -3.22 13.85 22.54
CA LEU A 184 -2.99 15.28 22.29
C LEU A 184 -2.91 16.07 23.61
N GLY A 185 -3.81 15.82 24.57
CA GLY A 185 -3.78 16.44 25.88
C GLY A 185 -2.51 16.09 26.68
N MET A 186 -2.09 14.82 26.64
CA MET A 186 -0.83 14.40 27.28
C MET A 186 0.40 15.04 26.63
N LEU A 187 0.44 15.13 25.29
CA LEU A 187 1.50 15.83 24.55
C LEU A 187 1.50 17.33 24.87
N ALA A 188 0.32 17.97 24.92
CA ALA A 188 0.19 19.37 25.24
C ALA A 188 0.70 19.68 26.66
N ALA A 189 0.33 18.87 27.66
CA ALA A 189 0.85 18.94 29.02
C ALA A 189 2.38 18.82 29.07
N THR A 190 2.91 17.86 28.30
CA THR A 190 4.36 17.63 28.17
C THR A 190 5.09 18.82 27.56
N VAL A 191 4.54 19.40 26.48
CA VAL A 191 5.11 20.58 25.80
C VAL A 191 5.10 21.79 26.70
N LYS A 192 3.98 22.07 27.38
CA LYS A 192 3.85 23.16 28.33
C LYS A 192 4.77 23.03 29.56
N GLY A 193 5.03 21.79 30.00
CA GLY A 193 5.98 21.48 31.06
C GLY A 193 7.45 21.57 30.66
N SER A 194 7.73 21.79 29.38
CA SER A 194 9.07 21.95 28.81
C SER A 194 9.32 23.42 28.39
N LYS A 195 10.48 23.68 27.76
CA LYS A 195 10.76 25.01 27.17
C LYS A 195 10.14 25.22 25.79
N LYS A 196 9.26 24.30 25.34
CA LYS A 196 8.60 24.33 24.02
C LYS A 196 7.20 24.99 24.18
N GLN A 197 6.65 25.46 23.06
CA GLN A 197 5.31 26.04 23.03
C GLN A 197 4.36 25.12 22.26
N THR A 198 3.11 25.04 22.63
CA THR A 198 2.08 24.27 21.87
C THR A 198 1.95 24.76 20.43
N ALA A 199 2.15 26.07 20.22
CA ALA A 199 2.18 26.68 18.88
C ALA A 199 3.30 26.15 17.95
N ASP A 200 4.33 25.48 18.52
CA ASP A 200 5.38 24.83 17.73
C ASP A 200 4.96 23.44 17.21
N LEU A 201 3.84 22.88 17.72
CA LEU A 201 3.29 21.63 17.23
C LEU A 201 2.72 21.80 15.82
N LYS A 202 3.15 20.97 14.90
CA LYS A 202 2.69 20.95 13.50
C LYS A 202 2.74 19.56 12.90
N GLY A 203 2.11 19.40 11.74
CA GLY A 203 1.97 18.11 11.08
C GLY A 203 0.67 17.41 11.46
N LEU A 204 0.72 16.17 11.93
CA LEU A 204 -0.44 15.37 12.30
C LEU A 204 -0.28 14.73 13.69
N VAL A 205 -1.24 14.94 14.57
CA VAL A 205 -1.59 14.07 15.69
C VAL A 205 -3.10 13.86 15.57
N GLY A 206 -3.49 12.83 14.81
CA GLY A 206 -4.82 12.77 14.24
C GLY A 206 -5.50 11.42 14.34
N ALA A 207 -6.84 11.48 14.45
CA ALA A 207 -7.74 10.34 14.54
C ALA A 207 -8.52 10.11 13.25
N ASP A 208 -8.83 8.84 12.98
CA ASP A 208 -9.69 8.39 11.90
C ASP A 208 -10.67 7.31 12.41
N PRO A 209 -11.72 7.70 13.17
CA PRO A 209 -12.65 6.73 13.76
C PRO A 209 -13.35 5.85 12.71
N VAL A 210 -13.71 6.38 11.54
CA VAL A 210 -14.36 5.60 10.48
C VAL A 210 -13.38 4.63 9.83
N GLY A 211 -12.14 5.07 9.57
CA GLY A 211 -11.08 4.20 9.04
C GLY A 211 -10.70 3.08 10.01
N VAL A 212 -10.59 3.38 11.32
CA VAL A 212 -10.36 2.36 12.35
C VAL A 212 -11.52 1.37 12.41
N TRP A 213 -12.75 1.86 12.37
CA TRP A 213 -13.92 0.99 12.37
C TRP A 213 -13.98 0.08 11.13
N ALA A 214 -13.71 0.65 9.96
CA ALA A 214 -13.63 -0.12 8.72
C ALA A 214 -12.55 -1.22 8.79
N LYS A 215 -11.39 -0.92 9.41
CA LYS A 215 -10.26 -1.83 9.53
C LYS A 215 -10.46 -2.91 10.59
N ASP A 216 -10.89 -2.50 11.81
CA ASP A 216 -10.89 -3.37 13.00
C ASP A 216 -12.28 -3.98 13.27
N GLY A 217 -13.34 -3.50 12.59
CA GLY A 217 -14.71 -3.97 12.72
C GLY A 217 -15.43 -3.49 13.98
N ALA A 218 -14.71 -2.92 14.94
CA ALA A 218 -15.23 -2.42 16.21
C ALA A 218 -14.46 -1.20 16.69
N LEU A 219 -15.08 -0.38 17.50
CA LEU A 219 -14.45 0.74 18.20
C LEU A 219 -14.55 0.54 19.71
N HIS A 220 -13.60 1.09 20.46
CA HIS A 220 -13.64 1.09 21.92
C HIS A 220 -14.53 2.22 22.49
N ILE A 221 -14.91 3.20 21.68
CA ILE A 221 -15.84 4.30 21.99
C ILE A 221 -16.90 4.38 20.90
N SER A 222 -18.04 5.04 21.16
CA SER A 222 -19.06 5.27 20.14
C SER A 222 -18.55 6.21 19.04
N LEU A 223 -19.10 6.12 17.83
CA LEU A 223 -18.78 7.06 16.75
C LEU A 223 -19.12 8.50 17.13
N ASP A 224 -20.22 8.70 17.89
CA ASP A 224 -20.66 10.03 18.28
C ASP A 224 -19.66 10.65 19.29
N THR A 225 -19.24 9.87 20.30
CA THR A 225 -18.16 10.26 21.22
C THR A 225 -16.86 10.56 20.46
N ALA A 226 -16.49 9.73 19.49
CA ALA A 226 -15.30 9.98 18.68
C ALA A 226 -15.40 11.29 17.88
N PHE A 227 -16.57 11.63 17.34
CA PHE A 227 -16.80 12.90 16.65
C PHE A 227 -16.81 14.11 17.60
N ASP A 228 -17.32 13.94 18.82
CA ASP A 228 -17.26 14.98 19.86
C ASP A 228 -15.80 15.27 20.25
N GLU A 229 -15.02 14.23 20.51
CA GLU A 229 -13.59 14.35 20.80
C GLU A 229 -12.80 14.93 19.62
N MET A 230 -13.13 14.56 18.40
CA MET A 230 -12.56 15.14 17.18
C MET A 230 -12.84 16.66 17.13
N ALA A 231 -14.05 17.10 17.44
CA ALA A 231 -14.41 18.52 17.49
C ALA A 231 -13.57 19.26 18.54
N HIS A 232 -13.40 18.69 19.75
CA HIS A 232 -12.55 19.27 20.78
C HIS A 232 -11.09 19.41 20.33
N THR A 233 -10.53 18.40 19.63
CA THR A 233 -9.15 18.47 19.14
C THR A 233 -8.98 19.54 18.06
N VAL A 234 -9.95 19.66 17.14
CA VAL A 234 -9.94 20.67 16.07
C VAL A 234 -9.98 22.09 16.61
N VAL A 235 -10.89 22.37 17.57
CA VAL A 235 -11.01 23.71 18.19
C VAL A 235 -9.76 24.03 18.99
N TRP A 236 -9.27 23.10 19.79
CA TRP A 236 -8.03 23.30 20.56
C TRP A 236 -6.83 23.57 19.65
N ALA A 237 -6.68 22.80 18.54
CA ALA A 237 -5.59 22.99 17.61
C ALA A 237 -5.65 24.37 16.93
N LYS A 238 -6.84 24.83 16.51
CA LYS A 238 -7.05 26.19 15.99
C LYS A 238 -6.45 27.25 16.86
N GLU A 239 -6.65 27.14 18.19
CA GLU A 239 -6.25 28.14 19.16
C GLU A 239 -4.81 28.00 19.65
N GLN A 240 -4.35 26.76 19.85
CA GLN A 240 -3.11 26.46 20.56
C GLN A 240 -1.99 25.97 19.69
N ALA A 241 -2.31 25.37 18.52
CA ALA A 241 -1.37 24.75 17.58
C ALA A 241 -1.89 24.86 16.13
N PRO A 242 -1.97 26.06 15.54
CA PRO A 242 -2.69 26.32 14.28
C PRO A 242 -2.11 25.58 13.05
N GLU A 243 -0.87 25.09 13.12
CA GLU A 243 -0.26 24.29 12.07
C GLU A 243 -0.42 22.76 12.28
N LEU A 244 -1.07 22.35 13.37
CA LEU A 244 -1.32 20.95 13.69
C LEU A 244 -2.66 20.50 13.10
N LYS A 245 -2.65 19.38 12.39
CA LYS A 245 -3.84 18.68 11.93
C LYS A 245 -4.21 17.58 12.91
N THR A 246 -5.52 17.43 13.17
CA THR A 246 -6.03 16.45 14.14
C THR A 246 -7.02 15.47 13.54
N VAL A 247 -7.39 15.67 12.27
CA VAL A 247 -8.30 14.78 11.52
C VAL A 247 -7.52 14.06 10.44
N LEU A 248 -7.49 12.74 10.53
CA LEU A 248 -6.92 11.87 9.52
C LEU A 248 -8.02 11.22 8.67
N VAL A 249 -7.77 11.07 7.38
CA VAL A 249 -8.60 10.31 6.46
C VAL A 249 -7.73 9.26 5.77
N SER A 250 -7.89 7.99 6.14
CA SER A 250 -7.03 6.89 5.67
C SER A 250 -7.66 6.14 4.50
N GLY A 251 -7.21 6.42 3.27
CA GLY A 251 -7.53 5.60 2.11
C GLY A 251 -6.80 4.25 2.13
N ASP A 252 -5.63 4.19 2.72
CA ASP A 252 -4.79 3.00 2.77
C ASP A 252 -5.43 1.81 3.50
N VAL A 253 -6.43 2.02 4.34
CA VAL A 253 -7.25 0.94 4.93
C VAL A 253 -7.89 0.09 3.83
N TYR A 254 -8.51 0.75 2.84
CA TYR A 254 -9.15 0.07 1.72
C TYR A 254 -8.15 -0.54 0.75
N ALA A 255 -7.09 0.20 0.42
CA ALA A 255 -6.01 -0.27 -0.45
C ALA A 255 -5.33 -1.53 0.11
N ASN A 256 -5.06 -1.57 1.42
CA ASN A 256 -4.50 -2.74 2.10
C ASN A 256 -5.48 -3.93 2.14
N GLY A 257 -6.79 -3.69 2.05
CA GLY A 257 -7.80 -4.72 1.86
C GLY A 257 -7.87 -5.29 0.43
N GLY A 258 -7.14 -4.71 -0.52
CA GLY A 258 -7.12 -5.13 -1.92
C GLY A 258 -7.95 -4.29 -2.87
N ALA A 259 -8.47 -3.14 -2.44
CA ALA A 259 -9.22 -2.19 -3.26
C ALA A 259 -8.44 -1.74 -4.50
N ASN A 260 -9.14 -1.26 -5.50
CA ASN A 260 -8.59 -0.51 -6.62
C ASN A 260 -8.53 1.00 -6.29
N ASP A 261 -7.88 1.80 -7.14
CA ASP A 261 -7.67 3.22 -6.90
C ASP A 261 -8.98 4.05 -6.89
N VAL A 262 -10.01 3.62 -7.62
CA VAL A 262 -11.34 4.24 -7.58
C VAL A 262 -11.98 4.07 -6.21
N GLN A 263 -11.97 2.86 -5.67
CA GLN A 263 -12.54 2.52 -4.36
C GLN A 263 -11.78 3.24 -3.24
N GLU A 264 -10.44 3.21 -3.26
CA GLU A 264 -9.60 3.87 -2.25
C GLU A 264 -9.96 5.35 -2.12
N VAL A 265 -10.00 6.07 -3.26
CA VAL A 265 -10.29 7.52 -3.24
C VAL A 265 -11.75 7.82 -2.94
N ALA A 266 -12.69 7.08 -3.51
CA ALA A 266 -14.13 7.33 -3.29
C ALA A 266 -14.52 7.14 -1.83
N TYR A 267 -14.00 6.09 -1.17
CA TYR A 267 -14.32 5.83 0.23
C TYR A 267 -13.60 6.81 1.17
N ALA A 268 -12.38 7.23 0.84
CA ALA A 268 -11.68 8.29 1.56
C ALA A 268 -12.44 9.63 1.45
N LEU A 269 -12.91 10.02 0.26
CA LEU A 269 -13.72 11.22 0.07
C LEU A 269 -15.05 11.15 0.84
N ALA A 270 -15.72 9.99 0.83
CA ALA A 270 -16.95 9.80 1.59
C ALA A 270 -16.72 9.87 3.11
N THR A 271 -15.57 9.35 3.59
CA THR A 271 -15.14 9.49 4.99
C THR A 271 -14.88 10.95 5.35
N ALA A 272 -14.16 11.69 4.49
CA ALA A 272 -13.91 13.10 4.68
C ALA A 272 -15.21 13.92 4.72
N VAL A 273 -16.15 13.65 3.82
CA VAL A 273 -17.49 14.29 3.81
C VAL A 273 -18.25 13.99 5.08
N CYS A 274 -18.17 12.76 5.62
CA CYS A 274 -18.73 12.43 6.93
C CYS A 274 -18.14 13.33 8.01
N TYR A 275 -16.81 13.49 8.08
CA TYR A 275 -16.16 14.34 9.07
C TYR A 275 -16.52 15.83 8.91
N VAL A 276 -16.57 16.34 7.67
CA VAL A 276 -17.02 17.72 7.43
C VAL A 276 -18.41 17.94 7.99
N ARG A 277 -19.36 17.04 7.72
CA ARG A 277 -20.73 17.14 8.22
C ARG A 277 -20.80 17.04 9.74
N GLN A 278 -20.09 16.10 10.36
CA GLN A 278 -20.07 15.90 11.81
C GLN A 278 -19.47 17.10 12.55
N LEU A 279 -18.39 17.67 12.02
CA LEU A 279 -17.76 18.86 12.60
C LEU A 279 -18.63 20.12 12.40
N ALA A 280 -19.24 20.29 11.23
CA ALA A 280 -20.16 21.39 10.96
C ALA A 280 -21.41 21.35 11.86
N GLN A 281 -21.97 20.15 12.12
CA GLN A 281 -23.07 19.98 13.09
C GLN A 281 -22.69 20.37 14.51
N ARG A 282 -21.38 20.32 14.84
CA ARG A 282 -20.79 20.77 16.11
C ARG A 282 -20.33 22.22 16.06
N ASN A 283 -20.87 23.02 15.13
CA ASN A 283 -20.64 24.46 14.94
C ASN A 283 -19.19 24.85 14.65
N ILE A 284 -18.41 23.97 14.02
CA ILE A 284 -17.07 24.31 13.54
C ILE A 284 -17.16 24.84 12.10
N ASP A 285 -16.54 25.98 11.85
CA ASP A 285 -16.54 26.63 10.54
C ASP A 285 -15.72 25.85 9.52
N ILE A 286 -16.09 25.96 8.25
CA ILE A 286 -15.50 25.18 7.14
C ILE A 286 -13.99 25.44 6.95
N HIS A 287 -13.53 26.67 7.18
CA HIS A 287 -12.12 27.03 7.13
C HIS A 287 -11.30 26.26 8.18
N THR A 288 -11.79 26.20 9.41
CA THR A 288 -11.15 25.43 10.50
C THR A 288 -11.14 23.94 10.17
N ILE A 289 -12.27 23.40 9.66
CA ILE A 289 -12.37 21.99 9.23
C ILE A 289 -11.34 21.66 8.15
N ALA A 290 -11.27 22.47 7.10
CA ALA A 290 -10.36 22.28 5.99
C ALA A 290 -8.88 22.20 6.45
N LYS A 291 -8.49 23.09 7.35
CA LYS A 291 -7.12 23.16 7.87
C LYS A 291 -6.77 22.01 8.81
N SER A 292 -7.76 21.39 9.42
CA SER A 292 -7.55 20.29 10.38
C SER A 292 -7.30 18.93 9.74
N MET A 293 -7.57 18.76 8.43
CA MET A 293 -7.57 17.46 7.76
C MET A 293 -6.25 17.13 7.06
N MET A 294 -5.89 15.85 7.09
CA MET A 294 -4.83 15.22 6.27
C MET A 294 -5.33 13.89 5.73
N PHE A 295 -5.04 13.64 4.46
CA PHE A 295 -5.34 12.37 3.83
C PHE A 295 -4.09 11.50 3.74
N THR A 296 -4.26 10.19 3.90
CA THR A 296 -3.21 9.19 3.66
C THR A 296 -3.65 8.23 2.57
N PHE A 297 -2.78 8.00 1.58
CA PHE A 297 -3.03 7.08 0.47
C PHE A 297 -1.87 6.12 0.27
N SER A 298 -2.21 4.90 -0.16
CA SER A 298 -1.26 3.89 -0.58
C SER A 298 -0.74 4.20 -1.98
N MET A 299 0.59 4.09 -2.20
CA MET A 299 1.20 4.15 -3.52
C MET A 299 1.45 2.72 -4.00
N GLY A 300 0.64 2.25 -4.94
CA GLY A 300 0.63 0.89 -5.44
C GLY A 300 1.58 0.64 -6.61
N ALA A 301 1.34 -0.45 -7.35
CA ALA A 301 2.23 -0.91 -8.41
C ALA A 301 1.96 -0.28 -9.79
N ASN A 302 0.77 0.29 -10.02
CA ASN A 302 0.43 0.88 -11.31
C ASN A 302 0.88 2.34 -11.39
N PHE A 303 2.10 2.54 -11.86
CA PHE A 303 2.83 3.82 -11.84
C PHE A 303 2.01 5.03 -12.32
N PHE A 304 1.39 4.95 -13.49
CA PHE A 304 0.63 6.07 -14.04
C PHE A 304 -0.76 6.23 -13.40
N MET A 305 -1.35 5.13 -12.94
CA MET A 305 -2.62 5.16 -12.22
C MET A 305 -2.46 5.91 -10.90
N GLU A 306 -1.39 5.65 -10.15
CA GLU A 306 -1.07 6.35 -8.90
C GLU A 306 -0.89 7.87 -9.10
N ILE A 307 -0.23 8.28 -10.19
CA ILE A 307 -0.10 9.70 -10.54
C ILE A 307 -1.47 10.31 -10.85
N ALA A 308 -2.27 9.63 -11.67
CA ALA A 308 -3.59 10.09 -12.07
C ALA A 308 -4.57 10.10 -10.87
N LYS A 309 -4.48 9.14 -9.96
CA LYS A 309 -5.21 9.09 -8.68
C LYS A 309 -5.05 10.37 -7.87
N LEU A 310 -3.82 10.80 -7.65
CA LEU A 310 -3.53 12.01 -6.89
C LEU A 310 -4.03 13.29 -7.60
N ARG A 311 -4.00 13.30 -8.92
CA ARG A 311 -4.57 14.40 -9.71
C ARG A 311 -6.09 14.44 -9.59
N ALA A 312 -6.77 13.31 -9.74
CA ALA A 312 -8.21 13.19 -9.59
C ALA A 312 -8.68 13.56 -8.17
N LEU A 313 -7.97 13.09 -7.15
CA LEU A 313 -8.26 13.42 -5.76
C LEU A 313 -8.30 14.95 -5.52
N ARG A 314 -7.30 15.69 -6.03
CA ARG A 314 -7.23 17.14 -5.85
C ARG A 314 -8.44 17.85 -6.44
N VAL A 315 -8.80 17.48 -7.67
CA VAL A 315 -9.96 18.06 -8.36
C VAL A 315 -11.26 17.77 -7.62
N LEU A 316 -11.48 16.51 -7.24
CA LEU A 316 -12.72 16.08 -6.60
C LEU A 316 -12.85 16.67 -5.20
N TRP A 317 -11.77 16.72 -4.42
CA TRP A 317 -11.78 17.33 -3.11
C TRP A 317 -12.05 18.84 -3.19
N ALA A 318 -11.42 19.54 -4.12
CA ALA A 318 -11.67 20.97 -4.31
C ALA A 318 -13.14 21.27 -4.63
N ARG A 319 -13.77 20.45 -5.47
CA ARG A 319 -15.21 20.55 -5.79
C ARG A 319 -16.11 20.24 -4.61
N ILE A 320 -15.75 19.23 -3.80
CA ILE A 320 -16.48 18.91 -2.58
C ILE A 320 -16.42 20.08 -1.62
N MET A 321 -15.24 20.64 -1.36
CA MET A 321 -15.07 21.75 -0.44
C MET A 321 -15.75 23.04 -0.93
N GLU A 322 -15.74 23.28 -2.25
CA GLU A 322 -16.54 24.35 -2.86
C GLU A 322 -18.03 24.20 -2.56
N ALA A 323 -18.57 22.97 -2.68
CA ALA A 323 -19.97 22.70 -2.38
C ALA A 323 -20.33 22.91 -0.90
N PHE A 324 -19.36 22.78 -0.01
CA PHE A 324 -19.50 23.15 1.41
C PHE A 324 -19.27 24.65 1.70
N GLY A 325 -18.99 25.46 0.67
CA GLY A 325 -18.80 26.89 0.78
C GLY A 325 -17.41 27.32 1.25
N ALA A 326 -16.40 26.45 1.07
CA ALA A 326 -15.02 26.81 1.39
C ALA A 326 -14.46 27.81 0.37
N GLU A 327 -13.66 28.76 0.88
CA GLU A 327 -12.90 29.68 0.01
C GLU A 327 -11.80 28.91 -0.77
N GLU A 328 -11.30 29.47 -1.88
CA GLU A 328 -10.35 28.80 -2.75
C GLU A 328 -9.11 28.28 -2.00
N GLU A 329 -8.57 29.07 -1.06
CA GLU A 329 -7.38 28.71 -0.26
C GLU A 329 -7.59 27.50 0.67
N ASP A 330 -8.84 27.19 1.01
CA ASP A 330 -9.22 26.09 1.90
C ASP A 330 -9.58 24.79 1.14
N ARG A 331 -9.63 24.84 -0.19
CA ARG A 331 -9.99 23.66 -1.03
C ARG A 331 -8.79 22.75 -1.33
N ALA A 332 -7.59 23.17 -0.98
CA ALA A 332 -6.37 22.41 -1.20
C ALA A 332 -6.29 21.18 -0.27
N VAL A 333 -6.18 19.98 -0.87
CA VAL A 333 -5.99 18.75 -0.10
C VAL A 333 -4.54 18.63 0.38
N HIS A 334 -4.36 18.16 1.62
CA HIS A 334 -3.04 17.78 2.16
C HIS A 334 -2.90 16.26 2.14
N VAL A 335 -1.92 15.73 1.41
CA VAL A 335 -1.79 14.29 1.17
C VAL A 335 -0.44 13.79 1.66
N HIS A 336 -0.50 12.80 2.55
CA HIS A 336 0.61 11.93 2.92
C HIS A 336 0.54 10.63 2.10
N GLY A 337 1.61 10.25 1.42
CA GLY A 337 1.69 8.99 0.69
C GLY A 337 2.46 7.94 1.48
N ARG A 338 2.10 6.66 1.27
CA ARG A 338 2.83 5.50 1.78
C ARG A 338 3.10 4.52 0.65
N THR A 339 4.30 3.95 0.58
CA THR A 339 4.52 2.81 -0.31
C THR A 339 3.66 1.63 0.14
N SER A 340 2.93 1.02 -0.79
CA SER A 340 1.89 0.04 -0.52
C SER A 340 2.37 -1.16 0.29
N ALA A 341 1.71 -1.46 1.41
CA ALA A 341 1.92 -2.68 2.17
C ALA A 341 1.34 -3.90 1.44
N PHE A 342 0.24 -3.73 0.71
CA PHE A 342 -0.41 -4.76 -0.08
C PHE A 342 0.53 -5.41 -1.12
N THR A 343 1.43 -4.64 -1.73
CA THR A 343 2.35 -5.12 -2.78
C THR A 343 3.67 -5.67 -2.27
N LYS A 344 3.94 -5.62 -0.95
CA LYS A 344 5.15 -6.20 -0.34
C LYS A 344 5.08 -7.72 -0.30
N THR A 345 6.23 -8.35 -0.46
CA THR A 345 6.37 -9.81 -0.46
C THR A 345 7.27 -10.29 0.67
N VAL A 346 6.96 -11.45 1.21
CA VAL A 346 7.80 -12.13 2.21
C VAL A 346 8.97 -12.82 1.54
N TYR A 347 8.71 -13.48 0.39
CA TYR A 347 9.76 -14.08 -0.43
C TYR A 347 10.38 -13.06 -1.36
N ASP A 348 11.67 -13.22 -1.60
CA ASP A 348 12.53 -12.30 -2.36
C ASP A 348 12.39 -10.83 -1.89
N PRO A 349 12.59 -10.57 -0.57
CA PRO A 349 12.26 -9.28 0.05
C PRO A 349 13.11 -8.13 -0.50
N TYR A 350 14.28 -8.40 -1.06
CA TYR A 350 15.11 -7.36 -1.68
C TYR A 350 14.48 -6.76 -2.95
N VAL A 351 13.59 -7.49 -3.63
CA VAL A 351 12.79 -6.94 -4.74
C VAL A 351 11.81 -5.86 -4.25
N ASN A 352 11.44 -5.86 -2.96
CA ASN A 352 10.65 -4.77 -2.38
C ASN A 352 11.38 -3.41 -2.44
N LEU A 353 12.72 -3.38 -2.53
CA LEU A 353 13.47 -2.13 -2.74
C LEU A 353 13.11 -1.49 -4.08
N LEU A 354 12.99 -2.30 -5.13
CA LEU A 354 12.62 -1.84 -6.48
C LEU A 354 11.16 -1.38 -6.50
N ARG A 355 10.26 -2.15 -5.85
CA ARG A 355 8.85 -1.76 -5.70
C ARG A 355 8.71 -0.43 -4.98
N ASN A 356 9.39 -0.28 -3.84
CA ASN A 356 9.38 0.96 -3.06
C ASN A 356 9.89 2.16 -3.85
N THR A 357 10.96 1.98 -4.65
CA THR A 357 11.54 3.05 -5.45
C THR A 357 10.56 3.57 -6.50
N THR A 358 9.91 2.65 -7.23
CA THR A 358 8.93 3.03 -8.26
C THR A 358 7.64 3.61 -7.68
N GLN A 359 7.18 3.11 -6.52
CA GLN A 359 6.03 3.64 -5.79
C GLN A 359 6.32 5.04 -5.23
N ALA A 360 7.50 5.24 -4.65
CA ALA A 360 7.93 6.57 -4.20
C ALA A 360 8.01 7.55 -5.36
N PHE A 361 8.51 7.10 -6.52
CA PHE A 361 8.61 7.92 -7.72
C PHE A 361 7.22 8.35 -8.22
N SER A 362 6.25 7.43 -8.33
CA SER A 362 4.89 7.78 -8.75
C SER A 362 4.23 8.78 -7.79
N GLY A 363 4.38 8.58 -6.48
CA GLY A 363 3.85 9.51 -5.48
C GLY A 363 4.43 10.91 -5.58
N VAL A 364 5.75 11.02 -5.75
CA VAL A 364 6.45 12.30 -5.89
C VAL A 364 6.01 13.02 -7.17
N VAL A 365 6.00 12.34 -8.30
CA VAL A 365 5.53 12.89 -9.58
C VAL A 365 4.05 13.28 -9.52
N GLY A 366 3.25 12.51 -8.78
CA GLY A 366 1.84 12.80 -8.52
C GLY A 366 1.59 14.00 -7.62
N GLY A 367 2.59 14.52 -6.90
CA GLY A 367 2.50 15.77 -6.13
C GLY A 367 2.05 15.61 -4.68
N LEU A 368 2.56 14.61 -3.93
CA LEU A 368 2.34 14.43 -2.49
C LEU A 368 2.93 15.57 -1.66
N ASN A 369 2.35 15.85 -0.48
CA ASN A 369 2.93 16.80 0.49
C ASN A 369 4.04 16.16 1.33
N SER A 370 3.90 14.88 1.66
CA SER A 370 4.89 14.09 2.37
C SER A 370 4.80 12.61 1.97
N LEU A 371 5.87 11.87 2.17
CA LEU A 371 5.96 10.48 1.74
C LEU A 371 6.62 9.62 2.82
N GLU A 372 6.02 8.46 3.07
CA GLU A 372 6.58 7.37 3.85
C GLU A 372 7.01 6.24 2.89
N VAL A 373 8.29 5.89 2.90
CA VAL A 373 8.80 4.71 2.22
C VAL A 373 8.99 3.60 3.25
N SER A 374 8.26 2.51 3.09
CA SER A 374 8.36 1.37 4.00
C SER A 374 9.69 0.65 3.83
N PRO A 375 10.31 0.13 4.90
CA PRO A 375 11.42 -0.80 4.80
C PRO A 375 11.07 -2.04 3.96
N PHE A 376 12.05 -2.57 3.25
CA PHE A 376 11.85 -3.72 2.35
C PHE A 376 11.46 -5.01 3.10
N ASP A 377 11.84 -5.11 4.37
CA ASP A 377 11.57 -6.25 5.26
C ASP A 377 10.34 -6.06 6.16
N GLN A 378 9.55 -4.99 5.94
CA GLN A 378 8.34 -4.69 6.72
C GLN A 378 7.37 -5.88 6.91
N PRO A 379 7.08 -6.73 5.90
CA PRO A 379 6.15 -7.85 6.11
C PRO A 379 6.75 -9.01 6.92
N ILE A 380 8.05 -8.97 7.27
CA ILE A 380 8.78 -10.05 7.91
C ILE A 380 9.15 -9.72 9.34
N ARG A 381 9.62 -8.48 9.59
CA ARG A 381 10.18 -8.06 10.87
C ARG A 381 10.10 -6.55 11.06
N LYS A 382 10.29 -6.10 12.31
CA LYS A 382 10.52 -4.69 12.59
C LYS A 382 11.78 -4.20 11.87
N ALA A 383 11.70 -2.98 11.37
CA ALA A 383 12.81 -2.35 10.68
C ALA A 383 14.03 -2.18 11.58
N ASP A 384 15.19 -2.55 11.08
CA ASP A 384 16.48 -2.20 11.69
C ASP A 384 17.07 -0.93 11.06
N ASP A 385 18.20 -0.46 11.58
CA ASP A 385 18.88 0.75 11.07
C ASP A 385 19.26 0.64 9.59
N PHE A 386 19.56 -0.58 9.11
CA PHE A 386 19.90 -0.81 7.71
C PHE A 386 18.68 -0.63 6.82
N SER A 387 17.57 -1.31 7.13
CA SER A 387 16.36 -1.27 6.30
C SER A 387 15.70 0.13 6.33
N ARG A 388 15.67 0.81 7.49
CA ARG A 388 15.23 2.22 7.59
C ARG A 388 16.11 3.16 6.77
N ARG A 389 17.44 3.00 6.87
CA ARG A 389 18.38 3.81 6.09
C ARG A 389 18.15 3.71 4.60
N ILE A 390 17.95 2.50 4.06
CA ILE A 390 17.69 2.32 2.63
C ILE A 390 16.37 2.96 2.23
N ALA A 391 15.30 2.73 3.00
CA ALA A 391 13.98 3.31 2.74
C ALA A 391 14.02 4.85 2.70
N ARG A 392 14.65 5.51 3.68
CA ARG A 392 14.87 6.95 3.68
C ARG A 392 15.70 7.42 2.49
N ASN A 393 16.79 6.71 2.19
CA ASN A 393 17.71 7.11 1.12
C ASN A 393 17.06 7.07 -0.26
N ILE A 394 16.04 6.22 -0.51
CA ILE A 394 15.25 6.28 -1.73
C ILE A 394 14.71 7.70 -1.94
N GLN A 395 14.10 8.30 -0.92
CA GLN A 395 13.53 9.65 -1.03
C GLN A 395 14.62 10.72 -1.18
N VAL A 396 15.71 10.61 -0.43
CA VAL A 396 16.85 11.57 -0.52
C VAL A 396 17.44 11.54 -1.94
N MET A 397 17.62 10.36 -2.53
CA MET A 397 18.10 10.21 -3.91
C MET A 397 17.13 10.85 -4.92
N LEU A 398 15.81 10.61 -4.77
CA LEU A 398 14.80 11.22 -5.63
C LEU A 398 14.85 12.75 -5.58
N GLN A 399 15.18 13.34 -4.41
CA GLN A 399 15.30 14.78 -4.25
C GLN A 399 16.62 15.37 -4.80
N THR A 400 17.73 14.63 -4.70
CA THR A 400 19.07 15.18 -4.88
C THR A 400 19.80 14.65 -6.11
N GLU A 401 19.73 13.35 -6.40
CA GLU A 401 20.41 12.74 -7.53
C GLU A 401 19.55 12.75 -8.80
N PHE A 402 18.23 12.50 -8.62
CA PHE A 402 17.26 12.46 -9.72
C PHE A 402 16.54 13.79 -9.96
N GLU A 403 16.79 14.80 -9.12
CA GLU A 403 16.27 16.17 -9.25
C GLU A 403 14.74 16.28 -9.44
N LEU A 404 13.96 15.34 -8.85
CA LEU A 404 12.50 15.29 -9.03
C LEU A 404 11.75 16.46 -8.34
N ARG A 405 12.50 17.43 -7.80
CA ARG A 405 11.93 18.67 -7.29
C ARG A 405 11.47 19.62 -8.40
N GLN A 406 11.87 19.36 -9.64
CA GLN A 406 11.54 20.20 -10.81
C GLN A 406 11.41 19.35 -12.09
N PRO A 407 10.62 19.81 -13.09
CA PRO A 407 9.74 20.98 -13.02
C PRO A 407 8.49 20.73 -12.14
N VAL A 408 7.67 21.76 -11.93
CA VAL A 408 6.35 21.59 -11.31
C VAL A 408 5.45 20.82 -12.26
N ASP A 409 4.76 19.80 -11.77
CA ASP A 409 3.86 18.93 -12.55
C ASP A 409 4.50 18.38 -13.85
N PRO A 410 5.54 17.56 -13.74
CA PRO A 410 6.30 17.11 -14.92
C PRO A 410 5.49 16.28 -15.91
N VAL A 411 4.33 15.74 -15.52
CA VAL A 411 3.42 14.95 -16.36
C VAL A 411 2.28 15.78 -16.95
N GLY A 412 2.17 17.04 -16.56
CA GLY A 412 1.15 17.95 -17.07
C GLY A 412 1.26 18.14 -18.58
N GLY A 413 0.13 17.96 -19.29
CA GLY A 413 0.08 18.00 -20.75
C GLY A 413 0.34 16.66 -21.44
N SER A 414 0.59 15.58 -20.70
CA SER A 414 0.58 14.23 -21.26
C SER A 414 -0.84 13.80 -21.59
N TRP A 415 -1.14 13.54 -22.85
CA TRP A 415 -2.47 13.09 -23.27
C TRP A 415 -2.92 11.85 -22.51
N TYR A 416 -2.00 10.92 -22.25
CA TYR A 416 -2.30 9.71 -21.49
C TYR A 416 -2.69 10.03 -20.05
N VAL A 417 -1.84 10.76 -19.32
CA VAL A 417 -2.07 11.03 -17.89
C VAL A 417 -3.29 11.93 -17.66
N GLU A 418 -3.49 12.94 -18.53
CA GLU A 418 -4.66 13.82 -18.43
C GLU A 418 -5.97 13.07 -18.71
N THR A 419 -6.00 12.22 -19.75
CA THR A 419 -7.16 11.36 -20.05
C THR A 419 -7.43 10.40 -18.89
N LEU A 420 -6.40 9.74 -18.39
CA LEU A 420 -6.53 8.80 -17.28
C LEU A 420 -7.05 9.48 -16.00
N ALA A 421 -6.56 10.69 -15.71
CA ALA A 421 -7.04 11.47 -14.56
C ALA A 421 -8.51 11.89 -14.73
N ALA A 422 -8.93 12.25 -15.94
CA ALA A 422 -10.33 12.58 -16.22
C ALA A 422 -11.26 11.35 -16.05
N GLU A 423 -10.88 10.20 -16.63
CA GLU A 423 -11.63 8.95 -16.49
C GLU A 423 -11.71 8.48 -15.02
N LEU A 424 -10.64 8.65 -14.25
CA LEU A 424 -10.64 8.39 -12.82
C LEU A 424 -11.58 9.32 -12.06
N CYS A 425 -11.58 10.63 -12.38
CA CYS A 425 -12.53 11.58 -11.78
C CYS A 425 -13.98 11.10 -11.95
N GLU A 426 -14.35 10.69 -13.18
CA GLU A 426 -15.71 10.22 -13.46
C GLU A 426 -16.08 8.98 -12.64
N LYS A 427 -15.17 7.99 -12.59
CA LYS A 427 -15.42 6.73 -11.87
C LYS A 427 -15.42 6.89 -10.37
N ILE A 428 -14.47 7.65 -9.83
CA ILE A 428 -14.41 7.97 -8.40
C ILE A 428 -15.67 8.72 -7.98
N TRP A 429 -16.11 9.69 -8.80
CA TRP A 429 -17.32 10.46 -8.51
C TRP A 429 -18.58 9.59 -8.52
N ALA A 430 -18.70 8.68 -9.48
CA ALA A 430 -19.83 7.75 -9.55
C ALA A 430 -19.89 6.81 -8.33
N GLU A 431 -18.73 6.28 -7.91
CA GLU A 431 -18.65 5.43 -6.71
C GLU A 431 -18.93 6.23 -5.43
N PHE A 432 -18.38 7.45 -5.31
CA PHE A 432 -18.69 8.37 -4.22
C PHE A 432 -20.22 8.65 -4.14
N GLN A 433 -20.87 8.95 -5.26
CA GLN A 433 -22.32 9.16 -5.31
C GLN A 433 -23.08 7.90 -4.89
N THR A 434 -22.58 6.71 -5.22
CA THR A 434 -23.18 5.45 -4.77
C THR A 434 -23.14 5.34 -3.25
N ILE A 435 -22.03 5.64 -2.60
CA ILE A 435 -21.89 5.69 -1.14
C ILE A 435 -22.85 6.73 -0.54
N GLU A 436 -22.90 7.94 -1.11
CA GLU A 436 -23.79 8.99 -0.61
C GLU A 436 -25.27 8.61 -0.73
N SER A 437 -25.67 7.92 -1.81
CA SER A 437 -27.03 7.43 -2.00
C SER A 437 -27.47 6.39 -0.96
N LYS A 438 -26.52 5.71 -0.32
CA LYS A 438 -26.73 4.76 0.79
C LYS A 438 -26.83 5.42 2.16
N GLY A 439 -26.72 6.74 2.21
CA GLY A 439 -26.70 7.51 3.46
C GLY A 439 -25.30 7.84 3.98
N GLY A 440 -24.28 7.78 3.11
CA GLY A 440 -22.88 8.06 3.40
C GLY A 440 -22.10 6.84 3.88
N ILE A 441 -20.80 7.05 4.15
CA ILE A 441 -19.85 5.96 4.39
C ILE A 441 -20.21 5.12 5.63
N VAL A 442 -20.72 5.72 6.70
CA VAL A 442 -21.08 5.02 7.94
C VAL A 442 -22.23 4.03 7.67
N ALA A 443 -23.27 4.46 6.94
CA ALA A 443 -24.39 3.59 6.58
C ALA A 443 -23.95 2.50 5.61
N ALA A 444 -23.13 2.84 4.61
CA ALA A 444 -22.60 1.89 3.64
C ALA A 444 -21.72 0.80 4.30
N LEU A 445 -20.89 1.16 5.29
CA LEU A 445 -20.09 0.20 6.07
C LEU A 445 -20.97 -0.73 6.91
N LYS A 446 -22.08 -0.22 7.52
CA LYS A 446 -23.06 -1.04 8.25
C LYS A 446 -23.75 -2.04 7.32
N GLU A 447 -24.04 -1.65 6.07
CA GLU A 447 -24.59 -2.54 5.05
C GLU A 447 -23.59 -3.54 4.48
N GLY A 448 -22.28 -3.40 4.76
CA GLY A 448 -21.22 -4.24 4.21
C GLY A 448 -20.87 -3.95 2.75
N TYR A 449 -21.33 -2.82 2.19
CA TYR A 449 -21.11 -2.49 0.78
C TYR A 449 -19.63 -2.29 0.43
N PRO A 450 -18.84 -1.42 1.10
CA PRO A 450 -17.42 -1.27 0.82
C PRO A 450 -16.65 -2.58 0.99
N GLN A 451 -16.98 -3.36 2.02
CA GLN A 451 -16.36 -4.67 2.30
C GLN A 451 -16.55 -5.63 1.12
N ALA A 452 -17.77 -5.75 0.61
CA ALA A 452 -18.10 -6.62 -0.52
C ALA A 452 -17.39 -6.17 -1.81
N GLN A 453 -17.34 -4.87 -2.08
CA GLN A 453 -16.68 -4.33 -3.28
C GLN A 453 -15.16 -4.52 -3.24
N VAL A 454 -14.51 -4.27 -2.12
CA VAL A 454 -13.07 -4.49 -1.93
C VAL A 454 -12.74 -5.97 -2.08
N LYS A 455 -13.52 -6.84 -1.44
CA LYS A 455 -13.35 -8.30 -1.53
C LYS A 455 -13.47 -8.81 -2.97
N ALA A 456 -14.40 -8.29 -3.76
CA ALA A 456 -14.57 -8.69 -5.16
C ALA A 456 -13.30 -8.35 -5.99
N VAL A 457 -12.70 -7.19 -5.78
CA VAL A 457 -11.44 -6.81 -6.45
C VAL A 457 -10.28 -7.69 -5.97
N LEU A 458 -10.17 -7.95 -4.67
CA LEU A 458 -9.15 -8.84 -4.11
C LEU A 458 -9.22 -10.24 -4.71
N GLU A 459 -10.41 -10.83 -4.81
CA GLU A 459 -10.63 -12.14 -5.41
C GLU A 459 -10.23 -12.17 -6.90
N GLU A 460 -10.52 -11.10 -7.64
CA GLU A 460 -10.08 -10.98 -9.03
C GLU A 460 -8.54 -10.88 -9.13
N ARG A 461 -7.89 -10.12 -8.26
CA ARG A 461 -6.42 -10.04 -8.17
C ARG A 461 -5.80 -11.40 -7.87
N PHE A 462 -6.32 -12.13 -6.88
CA PHE A 462 -5.86 -13.49 -6.56
C PHE A 462 -6.04 -14.45 -7.72
N LYS A 463 -7.19 -14.39 -8.40
CA LYS A 463 -7.44 -15.18 -9.61
C LYS A 463 -6.43 -14.85 -10.71
N ASN A 464 -6.14 -13.57 -10.95
CA ASN A 464 -5.18 -13.17 -11.98
C ASN A 464 -3.76 -13.62 -11.65
N LEU A 465 -3.35 -13.58 -10.38
CA LEU A 465 -2.07 -14.14 -9.92
C LEU A 465 -2.05 -15.67 -10.07
N ALA A 466 -3.12 -16.38 -9.70
CA ALA A 466 -3.22 -17.83 -9.83
C ALA A 466 -3.08 -18.30 -11.28
N TYR A 467 -3.62 -17.55 -12.23
CA TYR A 467 -3.45 -17.80 -13.67
C TYR A 467 -2.20 -17.15 -14.27
N ARG A 468 -1.34 -16.54 -13.47
CA ARG A 468 -0.11 -15.86 -13.90
C ARG A 468 -0.36 -14.77 -14.97
N ARG A 469 -1.57 -14.17 -14.97
CA ARG A 469 -1.90 -12.99 -15.78
C ARG A 469 -1.25 -11.75 -15.18
N ASP A 470 -1.35 -11.61 -13.85
CA ASP A 470 -0.55 -10.68 -13.08
C ASP A 470 0.73 -11.37 -12.61
N VAL A 471 1.83 -10.63 -12.61
CA VAL A 471 3.15 -11.16 -12.27
C VAL A 471 3.69 -10.45 -11.04
N ALA A 472 3.93 -11.24 -10.00
CA ALA A 472 4.68 -10.83 -8.81
C ALA A 472 6.05 -11.51 -8.84
N VAL A 473 7.08 -10.75 -9.24
CA VAL A 473 8.46 -11.24 -9.34
C VAL A 473 8.92 -11.82 -8.00
N GLY A 474 9.54 -13.00 -8.05
CA GLY A 474 10.01 -13.73 -6.89
C GLY A 474 8.93 -14.60 -6.20
N ASN A 475 7.65 -14.47 -6.59
CA ASN A 475 6.55 -15.22 -5.98
C ASN A 475 5.82 -16.14 -6.97
N ASN A 476 4.91 -15.63 -7.82
CA ASN A 476 4.21 -16.47 -8.78
C ASN A 476 4.97 -16.66 -10.11
N MET A 477 6.06 -15.93 -10.29
CA MET A 477 7.03 -16.07 -11.36
C MET A 477 8.45 -15.70 -10.89
N TYR A 478 9.46 -16.30 -11.53
CA TYR A 478 10.88 -16.00 -11.26
C TYR A 478 11.28 -16.25 -9.80
N ALA A 479 10.82 -17.36 -9.22
CA ALA A 479 11.15 -17.73 -7.83
C ALA A 479 12.66 -17.91 -7.64
N ASN A 480 13.19 -17.34 -6.56
CA ASN A 480 14.57 -17.58 -6.14
C ASN A 480 14.63 -18.85 -5.29
N MET A 481 15.20 -19.92 -5.87
CA MET A 481 15.29 -21.23 -5.21
C MET A 481 16.47 -21.35 -4.25
N THR A 482 17.37 -20.38 -4.24
CA THR A 482 18.56 -20.32 -3.35
C THR A 482 18.40 -19.24 -2.28
N GLU A 483 17.19 -18.75 -2.08
CA GLU A 483 16.88 -17.71 -1.12
C GLU A 483 17.07 -18.20 0.31
N GLU A 484 17.74 -17.39 1.13
CA GLU A 484 17.76 -17.54 2.58
C GLU A 484 16.69 -16.60 3.17
N LEU A 485 15.72 -17.19 3.88
CA LEU A 485 14.66 -16.41 4.52
C LEU A 485 15.23 -15.47 5.58
N LEU A 486 14.74 -14.25 5.62
CA LEU A 486 15.12 -13.31 6.66
C LEU A 486 14.57 -13.76 8.00
N ASP A 487 15.43 -13.70 9.04
CA ASP A 487 15.03 -13.98 10.42
C ASP A 487 14.00 -12.95 10.91
N PRO A 488 12.82 -13.37 11.38
CA PRO A 488 11.80 -12.49 11.93
C PRO A 488 12.24 -11.66 13.14
N LYS A 489 13.24 -12.14 13.92
CA LYS A 489 13.77 -11.47 15.12
C LYS A 489 12.67 -10.95 16.06
N PRO A 490 11.78 -11.79 16.57
CA PRO A 490 10.69 -11.34 17.43
C PRO A 490 11.24 -10.72 18.72
N GLU A 491 10.63 -9.63 19.16
CA GLU A 491 10.95 -9.02 20.45
C GLU A 491 10.47 -9.93 21.60
N ASN A 492 11.22 -9.93 22.71
CA ASN A 492 10.81 -10.65 23.91
C ASN A 492 9.68 -9.90 24.61
N GLN A 493 8.44 -10.31 24.34
CA GLN A 493 7.22 -9.69 24.83
C GLN A 493 7.14 -9.67 26.36
N GLU A 494 7.61 -10.72 27.03
CA GLU A 494 7.62 -10.77 28.49
C GLU A 494 8.54 -9.71 29.10
N THR A 495 9.74 -9.54 28.56
CA THR A 495 10.69 -8.52 29.00
C THR A 495 10.14 -7.11 28.74
N LEU A 496 9.51 -6.87 27.59
CA LEU A 496 8.91 -5.58 27.24
C LEU A 496 7.77 -5.26 28.21
N ARG A 497 6.89 -6.22 28.45
CA ARG A 497 5.76 -6.05 29.37
C ARG A 497 6.24 -5.73 30.78
N GLN A 498 7.20 -6.47 31.32
CA GLN A 498 7.76 -6.22 32.66
C GLN A 498 8.33 -4.80 32.77
N LYS A 499 9.09 -4.35 31.78
CA LYS A 499 9.61 -2.98 31.75
C LYS A 499 8.49 -1.94 31.74
N ARG A 500 7.43 -2.15 30.93
CA ARG A 500 6.31 -1.21 30.82
C ARG A 500 5.47 -1.17 32.11
N VAL A 501 5.14 -2.32 32.67
CA VAL A 501 4.39 -2.40 33.94
C VAL A 501 5.16 -1.72 35.06
N ALA A 502 6.45 -2.03 35.23
CA ALA A 502 7.28 -1.38 36.25
C ALA A 502 7.33 0.15 36.08
N HIS A 503 7.45 0.62 34.83
CA HIS A 503 7.43 2.08 34.55
C HIS A 503 6.10 2.73 34.92
N ILE A 504 4.97 2.08 34.59
CA ILE A 504 3.63 2.59 34.94
C ILE A 504 3.43 2.59 36.46
N GLU A 505 3.84 1.54 37.16
CA GLU A 505 3.77 1.46 38.63
C GLU A 505 4.62 2.56 39.30
N GLU A 506 5.85 2.79 38.84
CA GLU A 506 6.71 3.88 39.32
C GLU A 506 6.09 5.27 39.07
N TYR A 507 5.50 5.45 37.89
CA TYR A 507 4.81 6.69 37.55
C TYR A 507 3.63 6.95 38.48
N LEU A 508 2.80 5.95 38.72
CA LEU A 508 1.61 6.05 39.62
C LEU A 508 2.00 6.21 41.09
N ALA A 509 3.10 5.58 41.52
CA ALA A 509 3.58 5.72 42.90
C ALA A 509 3.96 7.18 43.28
N GLY A 510 4.26 8.00 42.29
CA GLY A 510 4.50 9.42 42.50
C GLY A 510 3.26 10.33 42.41
N ALA A 511 2.05 9.76 42.33
CA ALA A 511 0.81 10.51 42.29
C ALA A 511 0.27 10.82 43.71
N GLU A 512 -0.31 12.00 43.86
CA GLU A 512 -1.00 12.39 45.11
C GLU A 512 -2.45 11.88 45.06
N PRO A 513 -2.90 10.98 45.96
CA PRO A 513 -4.19 10.32 45.85
C PRO A 513 -5.39 11.25 45.75
N ASP A 514 -5.43 12.33 46.58
CA ASP A 514 -6.52 13.31 46.61
C ASP A 514 -6.58 14.11 45.29
N ALA A 515 -5.42 14.42 44.71
CA ALA A 515 -5.32 15.12 43.44
C ALA A 515 -5.78 14.24 42.26
N VAL A 516 -5.46 12.96 42.30
CA VAL A 516 -5.93 11.95 41.32
C VAL A 516 -7.47 11.88 41.35
N VAL A 517 -8.07 11.67 42.54
CA VAL A 517 -9.53 11.58 42.69
C VAL A 517 -10.22 12.85 42.19
N LYS A 518 -9.68 14.02 42.52
CA LYS A 518 -10.22 15.30 42.05
C LYS A 518 -10.13 15.45 40.54
N ALA A 519 -9.00 15.04 39.92
CA ALA A 519 -8.82 15.08 38.47
C ALA A 519 -9.80 14.15 37.76
N GLN A 520 -9.99 12.93 38.27
CA GLN A 520 -10.97 11.98 37.74
C GLN A 520 -12.38 12.55 37.81
N ALA A 521 -12.81 13.08 38.95
CA ALA A 521 -14.12 13.70 39.09
C ALA A 521 -14.33 14.93 38.18
N THR A 522 -13.25 15.66 37.89
CA THR A 522 -13.28 16.76 36.91
C THR A 522 -13.48 16.27 35.48
N LEU A 523 -12.83 15.19 35.11
CA LEU A 523 -13.00 14.55 33.80
C LEU A 523 -14.41 13.95 33.66
N GLU A 524 -14.91 13.26 34.68
CA GLU A 524 -16.27 12.70 34.75
C GLU A 524 -17.37 13.76 34.62
N ALA A 525 -17.14 14.96 35.17
CA ALA A 525 -18.06 16.06 35.05
C ALA A 525 -18.16 16.63 33.63
N SER A 526 -17.26 16.24 32.74
CA SER A 526 -17.02 16.63 31.34
C SER A 526 -17.73 17.90 30.85
N THR A 527 -17.25 18.52 29.83
CA THR A 527 -17.79 19.77 29.31
C THR A 527 -18.20 19.59 27.85
N THR A 528 -19.33 20.17 27.48
CA THR A 528 -19.76 20.30 26.10
C THR A 528 -19.12 21.50 25.38
N GLU A 529 -18.33 22.31 26.11
CA GLU A 529 -17.69 23.50 25.54
C GLU A 529 -16.53 23.05 24.59
N PRO A 530 -16.62 23.37 23.30
CA PRO A 530 -15.62 22.95 22.33
C PRO A 530 -14.20 23.38 22.72
N GLY A 531 -13.23 22.45 22.59
CA GLY A 531 -11.82 22.70 22.94
C GLY A 531 -11.46 22.50 24.41
N ALA A 532 -12.42 22.63 25.35
CA ALA A 532 -12.14 22.58 26.80
C ALA A 532 -11.68 21.17 27.25
N LEU A 533 -12.15 20.10 26.63
CA LEU A 533 -11.79 18.71 26.96
C LEU A 533 -10.26 18.50 27.01
N ILE A 534 -9.54 19.03 26.04
CA ILE A 534 -8.07 18.86 25.98
C ILE A 534 -7.39 19.48 27.22
N GLY A 535 -7.87 20.62 27.67
CA GLY A 535 -7.39 21.26 28.93
C GLY A 535 -7.66 20.40 30.16
N LEU A 536 -8.82 19.74 30.25
CA LEU A 536 -9.13 18.83 31.35
C LEU A 536 -8.23 17.57 31.31
N ILE A 537 -7.96 17.04 30.12
CA ILE A 537 -7.02 15.92 29.94
C ILE A 537 -5.59 16.34 30.33
N GLU A 538 -5.15 17.55 29.96
CA GLU A 538 -3.86 18.09 30.38
C GLU A 538 -3.76 18.12 31.92
N LEU A 539 -4.80 18.56 32.60
CA LEU A 539 -4.85 18.58 34.09
C LEU A 539 -4.78 17.16 34.67
N GLY A 540 -5.51 16.20 34.08
CA GLY A 540 -5.46 14.78 34.45
C GLY A 540 -4.04 14.19 34.28
N ALA A 541 -3.40 14.46 33.18
CA ALA A 541 -2.03 14.00 32.89
C ALA A 541 -1.01 14.61 33.88
N LEU A 542 -1.16 15.88 34.23
CA LEU A 542 -0.32 16.54 35.23
C LEU A 542 -0.52 15.97 36.65
N GLN A 543 -1.68 15.39 36.96
CA GLN A 543 -1.92 14.64 38.19
C GLN A 543 -1.57 13.16 38.08
N LYS A 544 -0.80 12.78 37.05
CA LYS A 544 -0.29 11.45 36.81
C LYS A 544 -1.35 10.40 36.50
N LEU A 545 -2.47 10.79 35.92
CA LEU A 545 -3.38 9.79 35.30
C LEU A 545 -2.74 9.17 34.09
N THR A 546 -2.93 7.87 33.92
CA THR A 546 -2.55 7.13 32.68
C THR A 546 -3.61 7.33 31.60
N ILE A 547 -3.24 6.99 30.33
CA ILE A 547 -4.15 7.04 29.18
C ILE A 547 -5.46 6.28 29.48
N ARG A 548 -5.37 5.09 30.06
CA ARG A 548 -6.52 4.27 30.45
C ARG A 548 -7.37 4.90 31.56
N GLN A 549 -6.74 5.48 32.58
CA GLN A 549 -7.46 6.12 33.66
C GLN A 549 -8.23 7.37 33.17
N ILE A 550 -7.62 8.14 32.26
CA ILE A 550 -8.28 9.27 31.60
C ILE A 550 -9.46 8.75 30.78
N ARG A 551 -9.26 7.75 29.90
CA ARG A 551 -10.35 7.16 29.11
C ARG A 551 -11.50 6.68 30.00
N LYS A 552 -11.20 5.94 31.05
CA LYS A 552 -12.20 5.43 31.97
C LYS A 552 -13.02 6.54 32.66
N SER A 553 -12.39 7.70 32.97
CA SER A 553 -13.09 8.83 33.54
C SER A 553 -13.97 9.58 32.52
N LEU A 554 -13.64 9.52 31.24
CA LEU A 554 -14.42 10.13 30.15
C LEU A 554 -15.62 9.28 29.73
N ASP A 555 -15.49 7.94 29.77
CA ASP A 555 -16.46 7.06 29.13
C ASP A 555 -17.77 6.88 29.89
N ALA A 556 -17.90 7.26 31.17
CA ALA A 556 -19.15 7.15 31.97
C ALA A 556 -20.13 6.01 31.59
N GLY A 557 -19.64 4.95 30.94
CA GLY A 557 -20.42 3.79 30.46
C GLY A 557 -20.72 3.72 28.94
N ASP A 558 -20.17 4.63 28.12
CA ASP A 558 -20.40 4.63 26.66
C ASP A 558 -19.38 3.77 25.92
N ILE A 559 -19.51 2.45 26.05
CA ILE A 559 -18.75 1.48 25.25
C ILE A 559 -19.54 1.19 23.97
N SER A 560 -18.94 1.38 22.81
CA SER A 560 -19.57 1.00 21.54
C SER A 560 -19.86 -0.49 21.49
N SER A 561 -21.12 -0.84 21.22
CA SER A 561 -21.54 -2.21 20.94
C SER A 561 -21.69 -2.48 19.42
N GLU A 562 -21.49 -1.46 18.59
CA GLU A 562 -21.65 -1.59 17.14
C GLU A 562 -20.44 -2.27 16.51
N THR A 563 -20.70 -3.34 15.78
CA THR A 563 -19.69 -4.09 15.03
C THR A 563 -20.08 -4.19 13.56
N ILE A 564 -19.07 -4.20 12.68
CA ILE A 564 -19.22 -4.47 11.25
C ILE A 564 -18.23 -5.54 10.82
N GLU A 565 -18.38 -6.09 9.62
CA GLU A 565 -17.36 -6.92 9.00
C GLU A 565 -16.12 -6.06 8.72
N PRO A 566 -14.93 -6.41 9.21
CA PRO A 566 -13.72 -5.62 8.99
C PRO A 566 -13.18 -5.79 7.57
N ILE A 567 -12.56 -4.75 7.05
CA ILE A 567 -11.73 -4.81 5.84
C ILE A 567 -10.32 -5.23 6.25
N THR A 568 -10.08 -6.53 6.22
CA THR A 568 -8.81 -7.12 6.63
C THR A 568 -7.69 -6.75 5.66
N ALA A 569 -6.53 -6.42 6.19
CA ALA A 569 -5.35 -6.18 5.36
C ALA A 569 -4.81 -7.50 4.79
N HIS A 570 -4.47 -7.48 3.52
CA HIS A 570 -3.93 -8.59 2.74
C HIS A 570 -2.62 -8.21 2.06
N ARG A 571 -1.91 -9.21 1.56
CA ARG A 571 -0.86 -9.04 0.55
C ARG A 571 -1.24 -9.78 -0.71
N TRP A 572 -1.01 -9.14 -1.85
CA TRP A 572 -1.42 -9.69 -3.14
C TRP A 572 -0.83 -11.09 -3.44
N THR A 573 0.33 -11.41 -2.84
CA THR A 573 1.05 -12.68 -3.04
C THR A 573 0.85 -13.71 -1.93
N GLU A 574 0.06 -13.40 -0.90
CA GLU A 574 -0.05 -14.23 0.31
C GLU A 574 -0.43 -15.69 0.04
N GLN A 575 -1.22 -15.96 -1.00
CA GLN A 575 -1.59 -17.31 -1.39
C GLN A 575 -0.37 -18.12 -1.87
N PHE A 576 0.47 -17.53 -2.72
CA PHE A 576 1.71 -18.17 -3.17
C PHE A 576 2.76 -18.26 -2.07
N GLU A 577 2.80 -17.27 -1.19
CA GLU A 577 3.66 -17.28 0.01
C GLU A 577 3.28 -18.45 0.93
N ALA A 578 2.00 -18.64 1.21
CA ALA A 578 1.49 -19.75 2.01
C ALA A 578 1.78 -21.11 1.35
N LEU A 579 1.58 -21.20 0.04
CA LEU A 579 1.87 -22.41 -0.74
C LEU A 579 3.36 -22.77 -0.68
N ARG A 580 4.26 -21.82 -0.89
CA ARG A 580 5.70 -22.04 -0.80
C ARG A 580 6.14 -22.40 0.61
N MET A 581 5.65 -21.70 1.62
CA MET A 581 5.94 -21.98 3.04
C MET A 581 5.50 -23.40 3.44
N ARG A 582 4.37 -23.86 2.92
CA ARG A 582 3.87 -25.23 3.15
C ARG A 582 4.87 -26.28 2.67
N THR A 583 5.43 -26.13 1.46
CA THR A 583 6.49 -27.00 0.93
C THR A 583 7.76 -26.94 1.77
N GLU A 584 8.22 -25.74 2.11
CA GLU A 584 9.45 -25.55 2.89
C GLU A 584 9.35 -26.15 4.30
N ASN A 585 8.22 -25.98 4.98
CA ASN A 585 7.93 -26.59 6.28
C ASN A 585 7.89 -28.12 6.19
N TYR A 586 7.29 -28.67 5.13
CA TYR A 586 7.28 -30.10 4.89
C TYR A 586 8.71 -30.64 4.69
N LYS A 587 9.49 -29.99 3.84
CA LYS A 587 10.90 -30.32 3.59
C LYS A 587 11.75 -30.25 4.85
N GLN A 588 11.53 -29.25 5.68
CA GLN A 588 12.27 -29.12 6.95
C GLN A 588 11.98 -30.30 7.91
N ARG A 589 10.70 -30.71 8.01
CA ARG A 589 10.23 -31.76 8.90
C ARG A 589 10.59 -33.16 8.41
N THR A 590 10.40 -33.44 7.11
CA THR A 590 10.50 -34.80 6.54
C THR A 590 11.81 -35.07 5.82
N LYS A 591 12.56 -34.05 5.45
CA LYS A 591 13.71 -34.08 4.52
C LYS A 591 13.34 -34.56 3.10
N ASP A 592 12.05 -34.51 2.76
CA ASP A 592 11.49 -34.87 1.47
C ASP A 592 10.82 -33.65 0.82
N ASN A 593 10.58 -33.70 -0.49
CA ASN A 593 9.95 -32.66 -1.30
C ASN A 593 9.08 -33.26 -2.38
N VAL A 594 8.24 -32.47 -3.04
CA VAL A 594 7.62 -32.85 -4.31
C VAL A 594 8.71 -32.82 -5.38
N LYS A 595 9.00 -33.98 -5.94
CA LYS A 595 9.98 -34.12 -7.02
C LYS A 595 9.27 -34.14 -8.38
N VAL A 596 9.67 -33.22 -9.22
CA VAL A 596 9.12 -33.05 -10.58
C VAL A 596 10.18 -33.43 -11.61
N PHE A 597 10.00 -34.52 -12.30
CA PHE A 597 10.89 -34.93 -13.38
C PHE A 597 10.40 -34.38 -14.72
N LEU A 598 11.28 -33.71 -15.47
CA LEU A 598 10.96 -33.22 -16.80
C LEU A 598 11.30 -34.34 -17.81
N ALA A 599 10.27 -35.01 -18.35
CA ALA A 599 10.44 -35.94 -19.47
C ALA A 599 10.64 -35.17 -20.79
N ASN A 600 11.85 -34.63 -20.96
CA ASN A 600 12.25 -33.84 -22.10
C ASN A 600 12.43 -34.79 -23.34
N MET A 601 11.59 -34.62 -24.37
CA MET A 601 11.60 -35.50 -25.53
C MET A 601 12.18 -34.81 -26.75
N GLY A 602 13.09 -35.49 -27.40
CA GLY A 602 13.78 -35.06 -28.62
C GLY A 602 14.93 -34.06 -28.33
N PRO A 603 15.49 -33.43 -29.38
CA PRO A 603 16.63 -32.53 -29.26
C PRO A 603 16.28 -31.25 -28.46
N ILE A 604 17.30 -30.60 -27.86
CA ILE A 604 17.17 -29.43 -27.01
C ILE A 604 16.22 -28.33 -27.56
N PRO A 605 16.32 -27.89 -28.82
CA PRO A 605 15.42 -26.86 -29.33
C PRO A 605 13.93 -27.26 -29.31
N GLN A 606 13.63 -28.55 -29.30
CA GLN A 606 12.26 -29.08 -29.33
C GLN A 606 11.59 -29.06 -27.94
N HIS A 607 12.31 -29.49 -26.90
CA HIS A 607 11.75 -29.58 -25.56
C HIS A 607 12.04 -28.36 -24.67
N LYS A 608 13.15 -27.63 -24.91
CA LYS A 608 13.62 -26.58 -24.01
C LYS A 608 12.56 -25.48 -23.66
N PRO A 609 11.77 -24.94 -24.61
CA PRO A 609 10.77 -23.94 -24.26
C PRO A 609 9.72 -24.43 -23.25
N ARG A 610 9.32 -25.72 -23.39
CA ARG A 610 8.36 -26.34 -22.45
C ARG A 610 9.00 -26.72 -21.14
N ALA A 611 10.26 -27.18 -21.17
CA ALA A 611 11.02 -27.47 -19.96
C ALA A 611 11.29 -26.22 -19.12
N ASP A 612 11.67 -25.09 -19.73
CA ASP A 612 11.88 -23.82 -19.04
C ASP A 612 10.57 -23.28 -18.45
N PHE A 613 9.46 -23.37 -19.20
CA PHE A 613 8.14 -23.00 -18.71
C PHE A 613 7.73 -23.86 -17.51
N SER A 614 7.88 -25.19 -17.60
CA SER A 614 7.55 -26.14 -16.53
C SER A 614 8.42 -25.89 -15.29
N THR A 615 9.71 -25.66 -15.48
CA THR A 615 10.62 -25.29 -14.38
C THR A 615 10.09 -24.10 -13.62
N GLY A 616 9.84 -22.96 -14.25
CA GLY A 616 9.32 -21.77 -13.60
C GLY A 616 7.89 -21.94 -13.06
N PHE A 617 7.13 -22.94 -13.53
CA PHE A 617 5.80 -23.25 -13.02
C PHE A 617 5.86 -23.96 -11.67
N PHE A 618 6.77 -24.91 -11.48
CA PHE A 618 6.86 -25.71 -10.27
C PHE A 618 7.79 -25.10 -9.20
N GLU A 619 8.81 -24.35 -9.61
CA GLU A 619 9.73 -23.67 -8.68
C GLU A 619 9.03 -22.64 -7.81
N VAL A 620 7.92 -21.99 -8.25
CA VAL A 620 7.16 -21.05 -7.41
C VAL A 620 6.50 -21.73 -6.20
N GLY A 621 6.26 -23.03 -6.24
CA GLY A 621 5.83 -23.85 -5.11
C GLY A 621 6.97 -24.45 -4.27
N ALA A 622 8.22 -24.05 -4.53
CA ALA A 622 9.44 -24.63 -3.96
C ALA A 622 9.60 -26.14 -4.21
N PHE A 623 9.04 -26.65 -5.32
CA PHE A 623 9.19 -28.05 -5.73
C PHE A 623 10.58 -28.30 -6.31
N GLU A 624 11.08 -29.53 -6.14
CA GLU A 624 12.38 -29.95 -6.67
C GLU A 624 12.23 -30.37 -8.14
N VAL A 625 12.71 -29.55 -9.07
CA VAL A 625 12.64 -29.84 -10.51
C VAL A 625 13.91 -30.53 -10.98
N ILE A 626 13.77 -31.78 -11.44
CA ILE A 626 14.85 -32.62 -11.96
C ILE A 626 14.98 -32.40 -13.45
N LYS A 627 16.02 -31.66 -13.84
CA LYS A 627 16.33 -31.26 -15.21
C LYS A 627 17.25 -32.28 -15.87
N ASN A 628 17.16 -32.42 -17.19
CA ASN A 628 18.03 -33.29 -18.02
C ASN A 628 18.18 -32.74 -19.44
N ASP A 629 19.10 -33.31 -20.22
CA ASP A 629 19.42 -32.87 -21.59
C ASP A 629 18.48 -33.46 -22.67
N GLY A 630 17.50 -34.27 -22.25
CA GLY A 630 16.52 -34.89 -23.13
C GLY A 630 16.72 -36.41 -23.36
N HIS A 631 15.64 -37.04 -23.81
CA HIS A 631 15.60 -38.48 -24.11
C HIS A 631 15.18 -38.71 -25.56
N GLU A 632 15.81 -39.67 -26.22
CA GLU A 632 15.49 -40.03 -27.62
C GLU A 632 14.23 -40.89 -27.69
N THR A 633 14.01 -41.80 -26.70
CA THR A 633 12.88 -42.71 -26.68
C THR A 633 12.00 -42.54 -25.46
N THR A 634 10.72 -42.90 -25.59
CA THR A 634 9.76 -42.88 -24.44
C THR A 634 10.17 -43.85 -23.35
N ALA A 635 10.76 -44.99 -23.69
CA ALA A 635 11.25 -45.98 -22.74
C ALA A 635 12.42 -45.47 -21.90
N ASP A 636 13.37 -44.74 -22.52
CA ASP A 636 14.47 -44.11 -21.76
C ASP A 636 13.95 -43.02 -20.82
N ALA A 637 12.99 -42.22 -21.23
CA ALA A 637 12.35 -41.21 -20.42
C ALA A 637 11.58 -41.82 -19.23
N ALA A 638 10.80 -42.87 -19.47
CA ALA A 638 10.06 -43.57 -18.41
C ALA A 638 11.00 -44.25 -17.39
N LYS A 639 12.08 -44.86 -17.88
CA LYS A 639 13.11 -45.43 -17.02
C LYS A 639 13.78 -44.37 -16.15
N ALA A 640 14.22 -43.28 -16.75
CA ALA A 640 14.85 -42.15 -15.99
C ALA A 640 13.90 -41.52 -14.98
N ALA A 641 12.62 -41.35 -15.32
CA ALA A 641 11.59 -40.87 -14.42
C ALA A 641 11.43 -41.79 -13.19
N ARG A 642 11.39 -43.09 -13.40
CA ARG A 642 11.30 -44.07 -12.30
C ARG A 642 12.55 -44.03 -11.42
N GLU A 643 13.73 -43.98 -12.00
CA GLU A 643 15.00 -43.94 -11.28
C GLU A 643 15.17 -42.64 -10.46
N SER A 644 14.54 -41.54 -10.89
CA SER A 644 14.55 -40.27 -10.17
C SER A 644 13.69 -40.25 -8.89
N GLY A 645 12.75 -41.21 -8.75
CA GLY A 645 11.79 -41.23 -7.65
C GLY A 645 10.83 -40.05 -7.67
N ALA A 646 10.49 -39.54 -8.85
CA ALA A 646 9.62 -38.37 -8.99
C ALA A 646 8.17 -38.66 -8.59
N ASP A 647 7.54 -37.68 -7.96
CA ASP A 647 6.10 -37.67 -7.64
C ASP A 647 5.28 -37.18 -8.86
N VAL A 648 5.90 -36.35 -9.69
CA VAL A 648 5.30 -35.74 -10.87
C VAL A 648 6.23 -35.91 -12.07
N VAL A 649 5.69 -36.32 -13.20
CA VAL A 649 6.41 -36.36 -14.47
C VAL A 649 5.75 -35.40 -15.44
N VAL A 650 6.53 -34.47 -16.02
CA VAL A 650 6.05 -33.48 -16.98
C VAL A 650 6.61 -33.82 -18.38
N ILE A 651 5.73 -34.13 -19.31
CA ILE A 651 6.10 -34.41 -20.69
C ILE A 651 6.33 -33.10 -21.43
N CYS A 652 7.56 -32.88 -21.92
CA CYS A 652 7.99 -31.66 -22.58
C CYS A 652 8.49 -31.95 -23.99
N SER A 653 7.78 -31.42 -24.99
CA SER A 653 8.17 -31.45 -26.41
C SER A 653 7.38 -30.38 -27.18
N THR A 654 7.27 -30.51 -28.51
CA THR A 654 6.43 -29.66 -29.37
C THR A 654 5.04 -30.25 -29.56
N ASP A 655 4.06 -29.39 -29.88
CA ASP A 655 2.67 -29.82 -30.09
C ASP A 655 2.54 -30.87 -31.24
N ASP A 656 3.36 -30.77 -32.27
CA ASP A 656 3.36 -31.69 -33.41
C ASP A 656 3.82 -33.11 -33.06
N THR A 657 4.63 -33.28 -32.04
CA THR A 657 5.17 -34.57 -31.61
C THR A 657 4.34 -35.28 -30.55
N TYR A 658 3.48 -34.53 -29.83
CA TYR A 658 2.69 -35.08 -28.75
C TYR A 658 1.73 -36.21 -29.12
N PRO A 659 1.10 -36.24 -30.30
CA PRO A 659 0.23 -37.37 -30.71
C PRO A 659 0.93 -38.73 -30.72
N GLU A 660 2.21 -38.74 -31.04
CA GLU A 660 3.02 -39.99 -31.11
C GLU A 660 3.71 -40.28 -29.77
N LEU A 661 4.14 -39.26 -29.03
CA LEU A 661 4.95 -39.41 -27.81
C LEU A 661 4.11 -39.60 -26.54
N VAL A 662 3.00 -38.87 -26.40
CA VAL A 662 2.26 -38.81 -25.14
C VAL A 662 1.56 -40.11 -24.78
N PRO A 663 0.79 -40.77 -25.68
CA PRO A 663 0.06 -41.98 -25.30
C PRO A 663 0.96 -43.12 -24.82
N PRO A 664 2.05 -43.51 -25.53
CA PRO A 664 2.90 -44.62 -25.09
C PRO A 664 3.66 -44.25 -23.79
N LEU A 665 4.16 -43.01 -23.67
CA LEU A 665 4.91 -42.59 -22.49
C LEU A 665 4.02 -42.52 -21.24
N ALA A 666 2.83 -41.91 -21.35
CA ALA A 666 1.92 -41.79 -20.20
C ALA A 666 1.44 -43.17 -19.70
N LYS A 667 1.13 -44.09 -20.63
CA LYS A 667 0.75 -45.45 -20.29
C LYS A 667 1.88 -46.19 -19.59
N GLU A 668 3.11 -46.15 -20.09
CA GLU A 668 4.27 -46.80 -19.50
C GLU A 668 4.57 -46.23 -18.11
N LEU A 669 4.45 -44.90 -17.93
CA LEU A 669 4.59 -44.24 -16.60
C LEU A 669 3.56 -44.73 -15.59
N LYS A 670 2.27 -44.84 -16.01
CA LYS A 670 1.22 -45.34 -15.11
C LYS A 670 1.35 -46.83 -14.79
N GLU A 671 1.84 -47.65 -15.71
CA GLU A 671 2.11 -49.07 -15.49
C GLU A 671 3.29 -49.30 -14.54
N THR A 672 4.35 -48.49 -14.65
CA THR A 672 5.58 -48.65 -13.86
C THR A 672 5.62 -47.83 -12.59
N MET A 673 4.85 -46.72 -12.50
CA MET A 673 4.75 -45.81 -11.39
C MET A 673 3.27 -45.47 -11.14
N PRO A 674 2.45 -46.38 -10.55
CA PRO A 674 0.97 -46.21 -10.49
C PRO A 674 0.50 -44.93 -9.78
N ASN A 675 1.30 -44.42 -8.83
CA ASN A 675 0.97 -43.23 -8.01
C ASN A 675 1.53 -41.91 -8.59
N VAL A 676 2.29 -41.95 -9.70
CA VAL A 676 2.87 -40.78 -10.30
C VAL A 676 1.80 -39.89 -10.93
N THR A 677 1.92 -38.56 -10.74
CA THR A 677 1.09 -37.61 -11.48
C THR A 677 1.77 -37.28 -12.80
N VAL A 678 1.10 -37.58 -13.93
CA VAL A 678 1.60 -37.29 -15.27
C VAL A 678 0.97 -36.02 -15.80
N ILE A 679 1.78 -35.03 -16.13
CA ILE A 679 1.35 -33.72 -16.63
C ILE A 679 1.93 -33.50 -18.04
N LEU A 680 1.12 -32.93 -18.93
CA LEU A 680 1.60 -32.50 -20.25
C LEU A 680 1.87 -31.01 -20.27
N ALA A 681 3.07 -30.60 -20.68
CA ALA A 681 3.41 -29.18 -20.86
C ALA A 681 2.88 -28.70 -22.24
N GLY A 682 1.61 -28.32 -22.26
CA GLY A 682 0.90 -27.87 -23.45
C GLY A 682 -0.61 -27.74 -23.20
N ALA A 683 -1.31 -27.15 -24.17
CA ALA A 683 -2.77 -27.14 -24.22
C ALA A 683 -3.21 -27.96 -25.43
N PRO A 684 -3.56 -29.24 -25.25
CA PRO A 684 -3.91 -30.11 -26.39
C PRO A 684 -5.17 -29.60 -27.11
N PRO A 685 -5.31 -29.88 -28.41
CA PRO A 685 -6.56 -29.75 -29.14
C PRO A 685 -7.68 -30.51 -28.41
N LYS A 686 -8.92 -30.05 -28.54
CA LYS A 686 -10.07 -30.64 -27.84
C LYS A 686 -10.35 -32.10 -28.16
N ASP A 687 -9.98 -32.54 -29.34
CA ASP A 687 -10.10 -33.92 -29.83
C ASP A 687 -9.01 -34.84 -29.28
N LEU A 688 -7.84 -34.32 -28.96
CA LEU A 688 -6.73 -35.08 -28.41
C LEU A 688 -6.71 -35.15 -26.88
N GLU A 689 -7.34 -34.20 -26.18
CA GLU A 689 -7.39 -34.21 -24.74
C GLU A 689 -7.97 -35.50 -24.13
N PRO A 690 -9.11 -36.03 -24.61
CA PRO A 690 -9.62 -37.32 -24.12
C PRO A 690 -8.66 -38.47 -24.31
N VAL A 691 -7.97 -38.55 -25.49
CA VAL A 691 -6.99 -39.58 -25.82
C VAL A 691 -5.83 -39.55 -24.84
N TYR A 692 -5.32 -38.36 -24.49
CA TYR A 692 -4.21 -38.24 -23.56
C TYR A 692 -4.63 -38.59 -22.13
N ARG A 693 -5.84 -38.20 -21.69
CA ARG A 693 -6.38 -38.59 -20.38
C ARG A 693 -6.59 -40.13 -20.30
N GLU A 694 -7.11 -40.77 -21.32
CA GLU A 694 -7.25 -42.23 -21.38
C GLU A 694 -5.89 -42.93 -21.31
N ALA A 695 -4.86 -42.34 -21.91
CA ALA A 695 -3.49 -42.85 -21.84
C ALA A 695 -2.83 -42.66 -20.45
N GLY A 696 -3.42 -41.87 -19.57
CA GLY A 696 -2.93 -41.67 -18.19
C GLY A 696 -2.38 -40.27 -17.89
N VAL A 697 -2.61 -39.27 -18.74
CA VAL A 697 -2.28 -37.88 -18.41
C VAL A 697 -3.30 -37.32 -17.40
N ASP A 698 -2.85 -36.90 -16.27
CA ASP A 698 -3.70 -36.37 -15.18
C ASP A 698 -4.06 -34.90 -15.38
N ASP A 699 -3.13 -34.08 -15.89
CA ASP A 699 -3.37 -32.64 -16.06
C ASP A 699 -2.52 -32.01 -17.18
N PHE A 700 -2.83 -30.75 -17.51
CA PHE A 700 -2.18 -29.98 -18.57
C PHE A 700 -1.73 -28.63 -18.04
N ILE A 701 -0.45 -28.27 -18.26
CA ILE A 701 0.05 -26.94 -17.89
C ILE A 701 0.35 -26.09 -19.12
N SER A 702 -0.17 -24.89 -19.11
CA SER A 702 0.02 -23.90 -20.18
C SER A 702 -0.06 -22.50 -19.60
N VAL A 703 0.12 -21.48 -20.41
CA VAL A 703 -0.09 -20.07 -20.02
C VAL A 703 -1.53 -19.75 -19.56
N ARG A 704 -2.46 -20.70 -19.73
CA ARG A 704 -3.86 -20.57 -19.30
C ARG A 704 -4.21 -21.45 -18.10
N ALA A 705 -3.26 -22.22 -17.60
CA ALA A 705 -3.49 -23.09 -16.45
C ALA A 705 -3.54 -22.31 -15.13
N ASN A 706 -4.36 -22.78 -14.20
CA ASN A 706 -4.37 -22.27 -12.83
C ASN A 706 -3.16 -22.82 -12.06
N CYS A 707 -2.07 -22.08 -12.05
CA CYS A 707 -0.82 -22.49 -11.42
C CYS A 707 -1.00 -22.76 -9.91
N TYR A 708 -1.67 -21.90 -9.21
CA TYR A 708 -1.90 -22.04 -7.78
C TYR A 708 -2.64 -23.33 -7.42
N GLU A 709 -3.74 -23.62 -8.12
CA GLU A 709 -4.57 -24.79 -7.84
C GLU A 709 -3.85 -26.11 -8.13
N ILE A 710 -3.12 -26.16 -9.27
CA ILE A 710 -2.33 -27.35 -9.62
C ILE A 710 -1.27 -27.62 -8.56
N LEU A 711 -0.52 -26.60 -8.14
CA LEU A 711 0.50 -26.76 -7.13
C LEU A 711 -0.09 -27.16 -5.77
N ASN A 712 -1.19 -26.53 -5.35
CA ASN A 712 -1.90 -26.88 -4.13
C ASN A 712 -2.39 -28.34 -4.13
N THR A 713 -2.96 -28.80 -5.24
CA THR A 713 -3.41 -30.18 -5.42
C THR A 713 -2.25 -31.16 -5.30
N LEU A 714 -1.08 -30.83 -5.86
CA LEU A 714 0.11 -31.68 -5.72
C LEU A 714 0.67 -31.74 -4.30
N GLN A 715 0.59 -30.64 -3.56
CA GLN A 715 0.92 -30.61 -2.12
C GLN A 715 -0.03 -31.51 -1.31
N ASP A 716 -1.33 -31.44 -1.59
CA ASP A 716 -2.34 -32.29 -0.92
C ASP A 716 -2.08 -33.78 -1.19
N LYS A 717 -1.78 -34.16 -2.43
CA LYS A 717 -1.39 -35.53 -2.80
C LYS A 717 -0.12 -36.02 -2.09
N LYS A 718 0.84 -35.13 -1.82
CA LYS A 718 2.08 -35.43 -1.10
C LYS A 718 1.85 -35.52 0.43
N GLY A 719 0.67 -35.12 0.94
CA GLY A 719 0.35 -35.13 2.37
C GLY A 719 0.99 -33.97 3.13
N MET A 720 1.15 -32.83 2.51
CA MET A 720 1.69 -31.62 3.13
C MET A 720 0.65 -30.91 4.01
#